data_c876e06d786d7784508e76f342806a8a
#
_entry.id   c876e06d786d7784508e76f342806a8a
#
_cell.length_a   1.000
_cell.length_b   1.000
_cell.length_c   1.000
_cell.angle_alpha   90.00
_cell.angle_beta   90.00
_cell.angle_gamma   90.00
#
_symmetry.space_group_name_H-M   'P 1'
#
loop_
_entity.id
_entity.type
_entity.pdbx_description
1 polymer ?
#
loop_
_entity_poly.entity_id
_entity_poly.type
_entity_poly.pdbx_seq_one_letter_code
_entity_poly.pdbx_strand_id
1 'polypeptide(L)'
;MTNVLGRLKRLSGQVNDNYFTTRTILTDEFASSWNSKREELIDNYKKLDNDSERKEWLRSFFMDVIRLLKLSEDNNSLQIDTLSELIKLVYNATPSFKQTIGEVFAAVVNTYCPKSVIDKVLRLITLTPILRTEVYKYSWLSTKLMTNDQKILTKHLLKKNRYEIKKYNLIYENPIGFTQITSLLNVLVLDPYAHQKIPYFVSQLYQIMGKYSLDPLRTLDVMITFFAEHVTLHYKLILDFLKYTNYWPRDTQLANPDNIMSLNHGGNKTAAKLITVRLNSFFQSAVEGKSISSFEDNYLNLSCLLIKEGFVNFSNIWSNLSPLSEEFKSTLDDYMKKLELESTKGLDNPLAMASALTNEDDEADNKELDNKDSDTTMTGTEEEDKELEEAQKRNFEAAVLNHGKLKLLIKLLAHGTYAPTLWAISEFPEISHLDTDIPILFSKLFEIQIENLYESMSFRWRNTPAIISGLKKLENGLLSSKPRLYETIYSDDTNECVELNTKRKFYYQDWSSGLPRIADINELVDVCHQYFKYFDVSLGCNSSLIIKLCRIVSAKLRGTEVDGTDQSQTLELAINYTRKFLLPIVGVMSENSTLGSEIFNLLKEFPLEKRYFMYNEMLTKTSQDNLLVKIGFNKAEREAKSILKSLSTDNIETGSRKFARLLSSNPLATLLPTIKQIENYDKVSELIIFTTKFLNQFGYDVLQYILLLRLTYSRPIMQDDGINQSMWVQRLAVFIAGLVKSCPQMDISELITYIIKQLHVGSSIAITIMKELISTVAGIRDLNHVSRERLILINSSRPLQKYGHKLIFDVRNENKSLGMKLMTLFQNQDAVSEIIVLLYNLNLNINQQDLHYKILSSKCDEMNTLLWSYIELVKYSNTHDNFPKYVYPFERLINEFHISTPWAFHIWRDYFKEEDEISGDLSNFSSYEKIDFPELSASNFDRSFFLTFWRLSLLHVQFDKNLYNTRKKEIESEIVPGLTNRQKIKK
;
A
#
# COMPACT_ATOMS: atom_id res chain seq x y z
N MET A 1 33.34 -2.75 -37.05
CA MET A 1 34.20 -2.49 -38.23
C MET A 1 35.21 -3.59 -38.55
N THR A 2 35.84 -4.27 -37.60
CA THR A 2 36.80 -5.34 -37.83
C THR A 2 36.24 -6.59 -38.52
N ASN A 3 34.97 -6.96 -38.31
CA ASN A 3 34.36 -8.12 -38.95
C ASN A 3 33.95 -7.92 -40.43
N VAL A 4 33.70 -6.68 -40.82
CA VAL A 4 33.36 -6.35 -42.23
C VAL A 4 34.63 -6.34 -43.10
N LEU A 5 35.73 -5.83 -42.56
CA LEU A 5 37.05 -5.89 -43.23
C LEU A 5 37.58 -7.32 -43.41
N GLY A 6 37.28 -8.19 -42.43
CA GLY A 6 37.65 -9.63 -42.55
C GLY A 6 36.80 -10.40 -43.60
N ARG A 7 35.54 -10.05 -43.79
CA ARG A 7 34.71 -10.64 -44.84
C ARG A 7 35.06 -10.13 -46.25
N LEU A 8 35.41 -8.84 -46.38
CA LEU A 8 35.87 -8.26 -47.66
C LEU A 8 37.23 -8.82 -48.09
N LYS A 9 38.14 -9.14 -47.16
CA LYS A 9 39.39 -9.86 -47.51
C LYS A 9 39.21 -11.26 -48.01
N ARG A 10 38.17 -11.96 -47.61
CA ARG A 10 37.85 -13.33 -48.12
C ARG A 10 37.22 -13.31 -49.51
N LEU A 11 36.56 -12.25 -49.92
CA LEU A 11 35.96 -12.06 -51.22
C LEU A 11 36.96 -11.55 -52.26
N SER A 12 38.11 -10.99 -51.85
CA SER A 12 39.14 -10.49 -52.79
C SER A 12 39.97 -11.56 -53.49
N GLY A 13 39.80 -12.84 -53.13
CA GLY A 13 40.51 -13.97 -53.73
C GLY A 13 39.86 -14.55 -55.01
N GLN A 14 38.66 -14.08 -55.36
CA GLN A 14 37.95 -14.56 -56.56
C GLN A 14 37.24 -13.42 -57.29
N VAL A 15 37.97 -12.42 -57.69
CA VAL A 15 37.43 -11.38 -58.62
C VAL A 15 37.78 -11.81 -60.02
N ASN A 16 36.80 -12.42 -60.71
CA ASN A 16 36.89 -12.66 -62.14
C ASN A 16 37.04 -11.32 -62.90
N ASP A 17 37.83 -11.30 -63.95
CA ASP A 17 38.09 -10.13 -64.79
C ASP A 17 36.81 -9.45 -65.34
N ASN A 18 35.74 -10.19 -65.45
CA ASN A 18 34.40 -9.69 -65.86
C ASN A 18 33.80 -8.67 -64.87
N TYR A 19 34.24 -8.61 -63.59
CA TYR A 19 33.78 -7.62 -62.60
C TYR A 19 34.19 -6.16 -62.94
N PHE A 20 35.21 -5.98 -63.81
CA PHE A 20 35.69 -4.66 -64.23
C PHE A 20 35.02 -4.10 -65.47
N THR A 21 34.14 -4.86 -66.13
CA THR A 21 33.52 -4.48 -67.41
C THR A 21 32.13 -3.85 -67.22
N THR A 22 31.41 -4.18 -66.16
CA THR A 22 30.04 -3.62 -65.90
C THR A 22 30.10 -2.36 -65.08
N ARG A 23 29.62 -1.25 -65.64
CA ARG A 23 29.46 0.05 -64.95
C ARG A 23 28.02 0.29 -64.58
N THR A 24 27.78 0.80 -63.41
CA THR A 24 26.40 0.99 -62.87
C THR A 24 25.94 2.43 -62.92
N ILE A 25 26.79 3.40 -62.66
CA ILE A 25 26.47 4.83 -62.58
C ILE A 25 27.08 5.59 -63.76
N LEU A 26 28.36 5.33 -64.07
CA LEU A 26 29.11 6.01 -65.14
C LEU A 26 29.11 5.12 -66.40
N THR A 27 27.99 4.96 -67.03
CA THR A 27 27.81 4.17 -68.28
C THR A 27 28.41 4.87 -69.50
N ASP A 28 28.61 4.16 -70.64
CA ASP A 28 29.10 4.76 -71.90
C ASP A 28 28.18 5.83 -72.43
N GLU A 29 26.89 5.71 -72.22
CA GLU A 29 25.90 6.76 -72.56
C GLU A 29 26.10 8.02 -71.74
N PHE A 30 26.49 7.91 -70.50
CA PHE A 30 26.83 9.04 -69.62
C PHE A 30 28.12 9.73 -70.12
N ALA A 31 29.11 8.97 -70.54
CA ALA A 31 30.35 9.50 -71.05
C ALA A 31 30.17 10.28 -72.37
N SER A 32 29.28 9.83 -73.26
CA SER A 32 28.96 10.48 -74.51
C SER A 32 28.13 11.76 -74.34
N SER A 33 27.34 11.88 -73.26
CA SER A 33 26.43 13.01 -73.00
C SER A 33 26.83 13.79 -71.74
N TRP A 34 28.10 13.90 -71.50
CA TRP A 34 28.71 14.50 -70.29
C TRP A 34 28.11 15.84 -69.89
N ASN A 35 28.01 16.81 -70.83
CA ASN A 35 27.61 18.12 -70.51
C ASN A 35 26.14 18.29 -70.07
N SER A 36 25.28 17.37 -70.51
CA SER A 36 23.85 17.41 -70.17
C SER A 36 23.47 16.57 -68.97
N LYS A 37 24.13 15.47 -68.75
CA LYS A 37 23.77 14.49 -67.68
C LYS A 37 24.49 14.67 -66.34
N ARG A 38 25.51 15.56 -66.31
CA ARG A 38 26.29 15.81 -65.03
C ARG A 38 25.43 16.39 -63.94
N GLU A 39 24.50 17.30 -64.28
CA GLU A 39 23.61 17.94 -63.34
C GLU A 39 22.56 16.97 -62.83
N GLU A 40 22.01 16.17 -63.71
CA GLU A 40 21.07 15.09 -63.34
C GLU A 40 21.65 14.04 -62.38
N LEU A 41 22.92 13.68 -62.58
CA LEU A 41 23.62 12.76 -61.67
C LEU A 41 23.77 13.37 -60.25
N ILE A 42 24.09 14.65 -60.18
CA ILE A 42 24.24 15.37 -58.89
C ILE A 42 22.89 15.51 -58.21
N ASP A 43 21.82 15.80 -58.99
CA ASP A 43 20.47 15.92 -58.43
C ASP A 43 19.95 14.57 -57.95
N ASN A 44 20.27 13.46 -58.62
CA ASN A 44 19.96 12.11 -58.14
C ASN A 44 20.72 11.79 -56.86
N TYR A 45 21.98 12.23 -56.73
CA TYR A 45 22.71 12.09 -55.46
C TYR A 45 22.15 12.92 -54.31
N LYS A 46 21.68 14.11 -54.58
CA LYS A 46 21.05 15.01 -53.59
C LYS A 46 19.71 14.47 -53.07
N LYS A 47 18.94 13.79 -53.93
CA LYS A 47 17.62 13.19 -53.59
C LYS A 47 17.70 12.00 -52.65
N LEU A 48 18.88 11.46 -52.38
CA LEU A 48 19.08 10.35 -51.45
C LEU A 48 19.02 10.91 -50.02
N ASP A 49 17.99 10.57 -49.25
CA ASP A 49 17.80 11.09 -47.87
C ASP A 49 18.48 10.22 -46.83
N ASN A 50 18.68 8.93 -47.10
CA ASN A 50 19.24 7.98 -46.18
C ASN A 50 20.76 7.91 -46.29
N ASP A 51 21.48 8.07 -45.15
CA ASP A 51 22.94 8.00 -45.07
C ASP A 51 23.52 6.66 -45.55
N SER A 52 22.80 5.59 -45.36
CA SER A 52 23.21 4.23 -45.83
C SER A 52 23.17 4.15 -47.35
N GLU A 53 22.12 4.67 -47.97
CA GLU A 53 21.95 4.68 -49.44
C GLU A 53 22.96 5.61 -50.08
N ARG A 54 23.24 6.78 -49.49
CA ARG A 54 24.34 7.64 -49.93
C ARG A 54 25.70 6.98 -49.94
N LYS A 55 26.02 6.21 -48.88
CA LYS A 55 27.28 5.47 -48.83
C LYS A 55 27.39 4.35 -49.87
N GLU A 56 26.30 3.70 -50.16
CA GLU A 56 26.25 2.62 -51.17
C GLU A 56 26.37 3.20 -52.61
N TRP A 57 25.67 4.32 -52.85
CA TRP A 57 25.81 5.06 -54.08
C TRP A 57 27.23 5.55 -54.30
N LEU A 58 27.85 6.21 -53.30
CA LEU A 58 29.26 6.66 -53.38
C LEU A 58 30.23 5.48 -53.63
N ARG A 59 29.97 4.34 -53.01
CA ARG A 59 30.76 3.15 -53.27
C ARG A 59 30.68 2.69 -54.72
N SER A 60 29.50 2.59 -55.26
CA SER A 60 29.27 2.22 -56.69
C SER A 60 29.88 3.28 -57.63
N PHE A 61 29.74 4.57 -57.33
CA PHE A 61 30.33 5.67 -58.04
C PHE A 61 31.86 5.57 -58.12
N PHE A 62 32.55 5.39 -56.96
CA PHE A 62 33.99 5.30 -56.95
C PHE A 62 34.51 3.97 -57.58
N MET A 63 33.73 2.91 -57.54
CA MET A 63 34.04 1.70 -58.26
C MET A 63 34.05 1.93 -59.75
N ASP A 64 33.07 2.66 -60.30
CA ASP A 64 32.98 3.02 -61.71
C ASP A 64 34.09 3.99 -62.11
N VAL A 65 34.53 4.91 -61.23
CA VAL A 65 35.71 5.77 -61.47
C VAL A 65 36.96 4.91 -61.66
N ILE A 66 37.22 3.93 -60.80
CA ILE A 66 38.35 3.01 -60.94
C ILE A 66 38.27 2.18 -62.23
N ARG A 67 37.08 1.72 -62.59
CA ARG A 67 36.83 0.98 -63.87
C ARG A 67 37.11 1.83 -65.10
N LEU A 68 36.70 3.08 -65.11
CA LEU A 68 37.02 4.03 -66.16
C LEU A 68 38.50 4.31 -66.28
N LEU A 69 39.20 4.48 -65.17
CA LEU A 69 40.65 4.69 -65.14
C LEU A 69 41.43 3.43 -65.64
N LYS A 70 40.86 2.23 -65.51
CA LYS A 70 41.42 1.01 -66.06
C LYS A 70 41.23 0.93 -67.56
N LEU A 71 40.11 1.38 -68.12
CA LEU A 71 39.76 1.34 -69.50
C LEU A 71 40.44 2.46 -70.32
N SER A 72 40.87 3.55 -69.72
CA SER A 72 41.53 4.68 -70.41
C SER A 72 42.95 4.25 -70.88
N GLU A 73 43.19 4.28 -72.16
CA GLU A 73 44.52 4.08 -72.76
C GLU A 73 45.52 5.20 -72.33
N ASP A 74 46.77 4.91 -72.28
CA ASP A 74 47.80 5.77 -71.73
C ASP A 74 47.81 7.15 -72.38
N ASN A 75 47.76 8.22 -71.54
CA ASN A 75 47.94 9.67 -71.83
C ASN A 75 46.74 10.55 -72.16
N ASN A 76 45.54 10.16 -71.89
CA ASN A 76 44.43 11.15 -71.94
C ASN A 76 44.27 11.92 -70.64
N SER A 77 44.99 13.03 -70.47
CA SER A 77 44.85 14.01 -69.37
C SER A 77 43.41 14.56 -69.26
N LEU A 78 42.75 14.70 -70.37
CA LEU A 78 41.35 15.15 -70.48
C LEU A 78 40.34 14.28 -69.66
N GLN A 79 40.50 12.97 -69.65
CA GLN A 79 39.58 12.07 -68.89
C GLN A 79 39.83 12.16 -67.37
N ILE A 80 41.05 12.36 -66.95
CA ILE A 80 41.35 12.52 -65.52
C ILE A 80 40.85 13.86 -64.99
N ASP A 81 40.93 14.92 -65.79
CA ASP A 81 40.47 16.24 -65.43
C ASP A 81 38.95 16.30 -65.35
N THR A 82 38.20 15.68 -66.27
CA THR A 82 36.73 15.58 -66.21
C THR A 82 36.26 14.75 -64.98
N LEU A 83 36.92 13.65 -64.67
CA LEU A 83 36.64 12.86 -63.46
C LEU A 83 36.98 13.67 -62.17
N SER A 84 38.03 14.49 -62.20
CA SER A 84 38.33 15.37 -61.06
C SER A 84 37.27 16.44 -60.85
N GLU A 85 36.72 17.02 -61.91
CA GLU A 85 35.62 17.97 -61.86
C GLU A 85 34.34 17.30 -61.29
N LEU A 86 34.01 16.10 -61.75
CA LEU A 86 32.87 15.39 -61.29
C LEU A 86 32.93 15.09 -59.78
N ILE A 87 34.09 14.64 -59.32
CA ILE A 87 34.33 14.40 -57.88
C ILE A 87 34.20 15.71 -57.10
N LYS A 88 34.68 16.87 -57.61
CA LYS A 88 34.52 18.18 -56.99
C LYS A 88 33.03 18.57 -56.89
N LEU A 89 32.24 18.28 -57.92
CA LEU A 89 30.82 18.55 -57.94
C LEU A 89 30.08 17.69 -56.90
N VAL A 90 30.35 16.39 -56.85
CA VAL A 90 29.75 15.51 -55.84
C VAL A 90 30.15 15.92 -54.41
N TYR A 91 31.39 16.35 -54.25
CA TYR A 91 31.90 16.83 -52.97
C TYR A 91 31.24 18.10 -52.48
N ASN A 92 30.94 19.04 -53.42
CA ASN A 92 30.29 20.30 -53.11
C ASN A 92 28.77 20.13 -52.93
N ALA A 93 28.17 19.08 -53.45
CA ALA A 93 26.76 18.80 -53.34
C ALA A 93 26.31 18.53 -51.90
N THR A 94 27.19 17.92 -51.06
CA THR A 94 26.91 17.59 -49.65
C THR A 94 28.06 18.00 -48.72
N PRO A 95 28.10 19.25 -48.24
CA PRO A 95 29.19 19.75 -47.41
C PRO A 95 29.34 19.02 -46.09
N SER A 96 28.27 18.50 -45.53
CA SER A 96 28.26 17.74 -44.29
C SER A 96 28.88 16.34 -44.42
N PHE A 97 28.96 15.78 -45.63
CA PHE A 97 29.35 14.38 -45.93
C PHE A 97 30.82 14.24 -46.39
N LYS A 98 31.58 15.32 -46.33
CA LYS A 98 32.99 15.40 -46.84
C LYS A 98 33.90 14.26 -46.32
N GLN A 99 33.87 14.04 -45.03
CA GLN A 99 34.68 12.99 -44.39
C GLN A 99 34.27 11.63 -44.91
N THR A 100 33.02 11.33 -44.99
CA THR A 100 32.47 10.05 -45.47
C THR A 100 32.81 9.79 -46.93
N ILE A 101 32.80 10.83 -47.79
CA ILE A 101 33.22 10.72 -49.20
C ILE A 101 34.68 10.28 -49.31
N GLY A 102 35.59 10.90 -48.51
CA GLY A 102 36.98 10.54 -48.46
C GLY A 102 37.19 9.15 -47.89
N GLU A 103 36.44 8.74 -46.86
CA GLU A 103 36.52 7.41 -46.26
C GLU A 103 36.10 6.32 -47.22
N VAL A 104 34.98 6.51 -47.92
CA VAL A 104 34.46 5.54 -48.93
C VAL A 104 35.43 5.46 -50.12
N PHE A 105 35.93 6.61 -50.63
CA PHE A 105 36.95 6.60 -51.66
C PHE A 105 38.18 5.78 -51.25
N ALA A 106 38.76 6.08 -50.10
CA ALA A 106 39.94 5.35 -49.62
C ALA A 106 39.68 3.84 -49.42
N ALA A 107 38.50 3.50 -48.91
CA ALA A 107 38.11 2.09 -48.80
C ALA A 107 38.05 1.37 -50.15
N VAL A 108 37.43 2.02 -51.12
CA VAL A 108 37.29 1.45 -52.51
C VAL A 108 38.68 1.31 -53.17
N VAL A 109 39.52 2.36 -53.10
CA VAL A 109 40.86 2.34 -53.66
C VAL A 109 41.72 1.30 -53.01
N ASN A 110 41.74 1.19 -51.70
CA ASN A 110 42.56 0.19 -50.97
C ASN A 110 42.13 -1.27 -51.28
N THR A 111 40.85 -1.47 -51.57
CA THR A 111 40.30 -2.80 -51.76
C THR A 111 40.34 -3.27 -53.23
N TYR A 112 40.01 -2.36 -54.15
CA TYR A 112 39.72 -2.75 -55.56
C TYR A 112 40.65 -2.14 -56.58
N CYS A 113 41.64 -1.24 -56.23
CA CYS A 113 42.53 -0.62 -57.19
C CYS A 113 43.57 -1.59 -57.73
N PRO A 114 43.59 -1.91 -59.05
CA PRO A 114 44.61 -2.71 -59.64
C PRO A 114 45.94 -1.99 -59.72
N LYS A 115 47.06 -2.69 -59.75
CA LYS A 115 48.41 -2.09 -59.78
C LYS A 115 48.62 -1.20 -61.02
N SER A 116 48.05 -1.51 -62.16
CA SER A 116 48.11 -0.76 -63.40
C SER A 116 47.50 0.62 -63.36
N VAL A 117 46.56 0.88 -62.39
CA VAL A 117 45.83 2.11 -62.30
C VAL A 117 46.29 3.07 -61.18
N ILE A 118 47.28 2.57 -60.37
CA ILE A 118 47.75 3.35 -59.21
C ILE A 118 48.21 4.76 -59.54
N ASP A 119 48.96 4.93 -60.62
CA ASP A 119 49.51 6.26 -60.99
C ASP A 119 48.39 7.20 -61.46
N LYS A 120 47.40 6.68 -62.16
CA LYS A 120 46.21 7.45 -62.60
C LYS A 120 45.33 7.87 -61.40
N VAL A 121 45.16 7.03 -60.38
CA VAL A 121 44.44 7.35 -59.14
C VAL A 121 45.25 8.40 -58.35
N LEU A 122 46.57 8.31 -58.28
CA LEU A 122 47.42 9.29 -57.63
C LEU A 122 47.34 10.67 -58.30
N ARG A 123 47.29 10.74 -59.65
CA ARG A 123 47.07 11.97 -60.37
C ARG A 123 45.68 12.53 -60.11
N LEU A 124 44.64 11.70 -60.02
CA LEU A 124 43.29 12.11 -59.70
C LEU A 124 43.23 12.73 -58.30
N ILE A 125 43.88 12.14 -57.30
CA ILE A 125 43.99 12.68 -55.94
C ILE A 125 44.70 14.02 -55.93
N THR A 126 45.76 14.21 -56.75
CA THR A 126 46.50 15.48 -56.80
C THR A 126 45.69 16.58 -57.45
N LEU A 127 44.86 16.29 -58.45
CA LEU A 127 43.93 17.25 -59.12
C LEU A 127 42.71 17.59 -58.32
N THR A 128 42.39 16.82 -57.27
CA THR A 128 41.24 17.06 -56.42
C THR A 128 41.67 17.46 -55.00
N PRO A 129 42.00 18.74 -54.72
CA PRO A 129 42.57 19.21 -53.46
C PRO A 129 41.70 18.86 -52.25
N ILE A 130 40.38 18.88 -52.41
CA ILE A 130 39.42 18.59 -51.35
C ILE A 130 39.50 17.10 -50.95
N LEU A 131 39.51 16.19 -51.92
CA LEU A 131 39.71 14.76 -51.68
C LEU A 131 41.06 14.47 -51.09
N ARG A 132 42.07 15.19 -51.54
CA ARG A 132 43.44 15.15 -51.01
C ARG A 132 43.50 15.52 -49.52
N THR A 133 42.83 16.58 -49.08
CA THR A 133 42.83 17.01 -47.69
C THR A 133 42.14 16.00 -46.77
N GLU A 134 40.99 15.45 -47.18
CA GLU A 134 40.27 14.49 -46.37
C GLU A 134 40.97 13.12 -46.28
N VAL A 135 41.48 12.61 -47.41
CA VAL A 135 42.14 11.31 -47.46
C VAL A 135 43.49 11.34 -46.74
N TYR A 136 44.30 12.40 -46.86
CA TYR A 136 45.58 12.50 -46.19
C TYR A 136 45.51 12.94 -44.75
N LYS A 137 44.53 13.79 -44.39
CA LYS A 137 44.27 14.19 -43.02
C LYS A 137 44.08 12.96 -42.10
N TYR A 138 43.38 11.99 -42.59
CA TYR A 138 43.06 10.77 -41.81
C TYR A 138 43.95 9.56 -42.14
N SER A 139 44.92 9.73 -43.06
CA SER A 139 45.86 8.67 -43.46
C SER A 139 45.23 7.36 -43.92
N TRP A 140 44.12 7.43 -44.64
CA TRP A 140 43.34 6.26 -45.05
C TRP A 140 43.94 5.47 -46.20
N LEU A 141 44.76 6.10 -47.02
CA LEU A 141 45.41 5.41 -48.18
C LEU A 141 46.61 4.58 -47.74
N SER A 142 46.76 3.41 -48.37
CA SER A 142 47.93 2.56 -48.20
C SER A 142 49.20 3.27 -48.71
N THR A 143 50.29 3.17 -48.00
CA THR A 143 51.56 3.80 -48.38
C THR A 143 52.10 3.32 -49.72
N LYS A 144 51.64 2.17 -50.21
CA LYS A 144 52.00 1.62 -51.55
C LYS A 144 51.34 2.41 -52.71
N LEU A 145 50.25 3.13 -52.40
CA LEU A 145 49.46 3.88 -53.37
C LEU A 145 49.78 5.38 -53.40
N MET A 146 50.87 5.81 -52.81
CA MET A 146 51.22 7.22 -52.62
C MET A 146 52.57 7.58 -53.30
N THR A 147 52.69 8.83 -53.75
CA THR A 147 53.97 9.39 -54.20
C THR A 147 54.93 9.60 -53.00
N ASN A 148 56.21 9.77 -53.21
CA ASN A 148 57.18 9.97 -52.13
C ASN A 148 56.80 11.14 -51.18
N ASP A 149 56.43 12.28 -51.72
CA ASP A 149 56.02 13.47 -50.94
C ASP A 149 54.76 13.19 -50.10
N GLN A 150 53.79 12.49 -50.74
CA GLN A 150 52.58 12.07 -50.08
C GLN A 150 52.86 11.04 -48.97
N LYS A 151 53.83 10.13 -49.18
CA LYS A 151 54.27 9.20 -48.16
C LYS A 151 54.87 9.88 -46.95
N ILE A 152 55.65 10.95 -47.19
CA ILE A 152 56.25 11.75 -46.09
C ILE A 152 55.14 12.44 -45.31
N LEU A 153 54.19 13.11 -45.96
CA LEU A 153 53.06 13.77 -45.33
C LEU A 153 52.22 12.79 -44.53
N THR A 154 51.88 11.65 -45.15
CA THR A 154 51.08 10.60 -44.49
C THR A 154 51.81 10.00 -43.30
N LYS A 155 53.16 9.86 -43.42
CA LYS A 155 53.98 9.37 -42.30
C LYS A 155 53.95 10.35 -41.12
N HIS A 156 53.93 11.64 -41.38
CA HIS A 156 53.76 12.65 -40.33
C HIS A 156 52.35 12.57 -39.68
N LEU A 157 51.33 12.45 -40.48
CA LEU A 157 49.93 12.30 -39.99
C LEU A 157 49.75 11.01 -39.21
N LEU A 158 50.33 9.89 -39.68
CA LEU A 158 50.31 8.62 -38.99
C LEU A 158 51.03 8.68 -37.65
N LYS A 159 52.18 9.43 -37.58
CA LYS A 159 52.85 9.64 -36.31
C LYS A 159 51.99 10.42 -35.33
N LYS A 160 51.32 11.49 -35.82
CA LYS A 160 50.39 12.28 -34.98
C LYS A 160 49.26 11.44 -34.48
N ASN A 161 48.59 10.68 -35.34
CA ASN A 161 47.46 9.81 -34.95
C ASN A 161 47.92 8.68 -34.00
N ARG A 162 49.06 8.09 -34.21
CA ARG A 162 49.65 7.13 -33.28
C ARG A 162 49.94 7.73 -31.91
N TYR A 163 50.44 8.96 -31.86
CA TYR A 163 50.64 9.68 -30.62
C TYR A 163 49.32 9.94 -29.91
N GLU A 164 48.27 10.40 -30.62
CA GLU A 164 46.93 10.61 -30.05
C GLU A 164 46.32 9.31 -29.52
N ILE A 165 46.43 8.20 -30.28
CA ILE A 165 45.92 6.87 -29.83
C ILE A 165 46.67 6.41 -28.56
N LYS A 166 47.97 6.57 -28.51
CA LYS A 166 48.78 6.17 -27.37
C LYS A 166 48.49 7.01 -26.14
N LYS A 167 48.15 8.30 -26.33
CA LYS A 167 47.76 9.21 -25.28
C LYS A 167 46.55 8.71 -24.47
N TYR A 168 45.61 8.03 -25.09
CA TYR A 168 44.45 7.42 -24.45
C TYR A 168 44.70 5.98 -23.94
N ASN A 169 45.89 5.44 -24.16
CA ASN A 169 46.24 4.07 -23.75
C ASN A 169 47.16 4.09 -22.54
N LEU A 170 46.61 3.75 -21.36
CA LEU A 170 47.35 3.70 -20.09
C LEU A 170 48.57 2.76 -20.13
N ILE A 171 48.59 1.75 -21.01
CA ILE A 171 49.64 0.76 -21.10
C ILE A 171 50.87 1.33 -21.85
N TYR A 172 50.69 2.25 -22.79
CA TYR A 172 51.75 2.64 -23.70
C TYR A 172 52.46 3.97 -23.37
N GLU A 173 51.71 5.06 -23.21
CA GLU A 173 52.35 6.38 -23.13
C GLU A 173 52.19 7.10 -21.80
N ASN A 174 51.09 6.87 -21.10
CA ASN A 174 50.74 7.67 -19.91
C ASN A 174 50.61 6.87 -18.60
N PRO A 175 51.23 5.65 -18.47
CA PRO A 175 51.01 4.83 -17.26
C PRO A 175 51.58 5.56 -16.01
N ILE A 176 52.71 6.25 -16.14
CA ILE A 176 53.34 7.00 -15.03
C ILE A 176 52.48 8.18 -14.63
N GLY A 177 51.91 8.93 -15.58
CA GLY A 177 51.06 10.05 -15.32
C GLY A 177 49.79 9.66 -14.58
N PHE A 178 49.09 8.63 -15.05
CA PHE A 178 47.86 8.16 -14.38
C PHE A 178 48.12 7.49 -13.02
N THR A 179 49.25 6.77 -12.86
CA THR A 179 49.65 6.25 -11.54
C THR A 179 50.04 7.36 -10.56
N GLN A 180 50.64 8.46 -11.03
CA GLN A 180 50.86 9.62 -10.16
C GLN A 180 49.55 10.29 -9.76
N ILE A 181 48.54 10.38 -10.63
CA ILE A 181 47.22 10.89 -10.25
C ILE A 181 46.57 10.00 -9.20
N THR A 182 46.52 8.67 -9.39
CA THR A 182 45.95 7.78 -8.39
C THR A 182 46.70 7.84 -7.05
N SER A 183 48.05 7.96 -7.07
CA SER A 183 48.85 8.19 -5.87
C SER A 183 48.53 9.51 -5.19
N LEU A 184 48.33 10.60 -5.95
CA LEU A 184 47.95 11.92 -5.42
C LEU A 184 46.58 11.84 -4.74
N LEU A 185 45.60 11.17 -5.36
CA LEU A 185 44.28 10.99 -4.81
C LEU A 185 44.28 10.14 -3.54
N ASN A 186 45.11 9.08 -3.49
CA ASN A 186 45.33 8.32 -2.26
C ASN A 186 45.88 9.17 -1.12
N VAL A 187 46.88 10.02 -1.42
CA VAL A 187 47.40 10.94 -0.39
C VAL A 187 46.34 11.93 0.06
N LEU A 188 45.50 12.44 -0.86
CA LEU A 188 44.39 13.33 -0.53
C LEU A 188 43.41 12.69 0.46
N VAL A 189 43.05 11.42 0.25
CA VAL A 189 42.08 10.69 1.11
C VAL A 189 42.69 10.37 2.47
N LEU A 190 44.00 10.09 2.53
CA LEU A 190 44.68 9.73 3.77
C LEU A 190 45.15 10.92 4.61
N ASP A 191 45.24 12.16 4.04
CA ASP A 191 45.71 13.34 4.79
C ASP A 191 44.62 13.85 5.73
N PRO A 192 44.81 13.88 7.07
CA PRO A 192 43.84 14.42 8.01
C PRO A 192 43.48 15.90 7.78
N TYR A 193 44.40 16.66 7.18
CA TYR A 193 44.24 18.09 6.88
C TYR A 193 43.89 18.36 5.40
N ALA A 194 43.40 17.36 4.70
CA ALA A 194 43.10 17.43 3.27
C ALA A 194 42.18 18.60 2.90
N HIS A 195 41.11 18.88 3.68
CA HIS A 195 40.20 19.98 3.42
C HIS A 195 40.87 21.36 3.32
N GLN A 196 41.91 21.62 4.14
CA GLN A 196 42.67 22.87 4.10
C GLN A 196 43.63 22.96 2.91
N LYS A 197 44.08 21.81 2.39
CA LYS A 197 45.04 21.69 1.33
C LYS A 197 44.47 21.41 -0.06
N ILE A 198 43.16 21.43 -0.21
CA ILE A 198 42.48 21.14 -1.51
C ILE A 198 43.07 21.97 -2.67
N PRO A 199 43.31 23.31 -2.57
CA PRO A 199 43.87 24.08 -3.67
C PRO A 199 45.26 23.57 -4.09
N TYR A 200 46.08 23.13 -3.13
CA TYR A 200 47.38 22.53 -3.42
C TYR A 200 47.24 21.23 -4.23
N PHE A 201 46.36 20.33 -3.78
CA PHE A 201 46.15 19.05 -4.49
C PHE A 201 45.63 19.25 -5.92
N VAL A 202 44.68 20.20 -6.11
CA VAL A 202 44.17 20.55 -7.45
C VAL A 202 45.28 21.13 -8.33
N SER A 203 46.18 22.02 -7.78
CA SER A 203 47.31 22.54 -8.52
C SER A 203 48.30 21.43 -8.93
N GLN A 204 48.61 20.49 -8.04
CA GLN A 204 49.42 19.30 -8.35
C GLN A 204 48.77 18.41 -9.42
N LEU A 205 47.44 18.20 -9.36
CA LEU A 205 46.71 17.49 -10.39
C LEU A 205 46.92 18.11 -11.77
N TYR A 206 46.73 19.43 -11.90
CA TYR A 206 46.96 20.13 -13.18
C TYR A 206 48.43 20.10 -13.65
N GLN A 207 49.39 20.18 -12.74
CA GLN A 207 50.80 20.03 -13.07
C GLN A 207 51.10 18.63 -13.64
N ILE A 208 50.55 17.57 -13.02
CA ILE A 208 50.71 16.19 -13.53
C ILE A 208 50.06 16.06 -14.90
N MET A 209 48.82 16.56 -15.07
CA MET A 209 48.12 16.52 -16.35
C MET A 209 48.94 17.24 -17.46
N GLY A 210 49.48 18.42 -17.18
CA GLY A 210 50.31 19.19 -18.13
C GLY A 210 51.62 18.48 -18.43
N LYS A 211 52.35 18.02 -17.41
CA LYS A 211 53.66 17.33 -17.57
C LYS A 211 53.57 16.06 -18.44
N TYR A 212 52.51 15.27 -18.27
CA TYR A 212 52.35 14.02 -19.02
C TYR A 212 51.41 14.14 -20.20
N SER A 213 50.87 15.33 -20.50
CA SER A 213 49.88 15.58 -21.55
C SER A 213 48.68 14.63 -21.48
N LEU A 214 48.12 14.44 -20.27
CA LEU A 214 47.04 13.53 -20.02
C LEU A 214 45.75 14.11 -20.59
N ASP A 215 44.91 13.23 -21.13
CA ASP A 215 43.58 13.61 -21.60
C ASP A 215 42.67 13.96 -20.43
N PRO A 216 42.04 15.17 -20.43
CA PRO A 216 41.17 15.61 -19.35
C PRO A 216 40.00 14.67 -19.10
N LEU A 217 39.37 14.13 -20.16
CA LEU A 217 38.20 13.23 -20.00
C LEU A 217 38.60 11.90 -19.36
N ARG A 218 39.77 11.36 -19.76
CA ARG A 218 40.28 10.14 -19.15
C ARG A 218 40.70 10.36 -17.71
N THR A 219 41.25 11.52 -17.41
CA THR A 219 41.60 11.92 -16.04
C THR A 219 40.35 12.03 -15.17
N LEU A 220 39.28 12.61 -15.69
CA LEU A 220 37.99 12.70 -15.00
C LEU A 220 37.39 11.30 -14.72
N ASP A 221 37.44 10.37 -15.70
CA ASP A 221 36.96 8.99 -15.52
C ASP A 221 37.76 8.28 -14.40
N VAL A 222 39.06 8.43 -14.39
CA VAL A 222 39.92 7.84 -13.34
C VAL A 222 39.58 8.45 -11.97
N MET A 223 39.38 9.76 -11.90
CA MET A 223 39.04 10.45 -10.65
C MET A 223 37.69 10.00 -10.13
N ILE A 224 36.62 9.96 -10.98
CA ILE A 224 35.30 9.51 -10.59
C ILE A 224 35.33 8.05 -10.13
N THR A 225 36.08 7.20 -10.84
CA THR A 225 36.24 5.77 -10.47
C THR A 225 36.92 5.62 -9.12
N PHE A 226 38.00 6.39 -8.87
CA PHE A 226 38.70 6.37 -7.58
C PHE A 226 37.81 6.89 -6.43
N PHE A 227 37.14 8.02 -6.65
CA PHE A 227 36.25 8.60 -5.64
C PHE A 227 35.04 7.73 -5.32
N ALA A 228 34.57 6.93 -6.27
CA ALA A 228 33.52 5.97 -6.01
C ALA A 228 33.86 4.95 -4.93
N GLU A 229 35.13 4.51 -4.86
CA GLU A 229 35.59 3.59 -3.80
C GLU A 229 35.59 4.24 -2.41
N HIS A 230 35.76 5.56 -2.33
CA HIS A 230 35.93 6.30 -1.08
C HIS A 230 34.74 7.20 -0.72
N VAL A 231 33.65 7.20 -1.53
CA VAL A 231 32.52 8.11 -1.36
C VAL A 231 31.84 7.95 -0.01
N THR A 232 31.76 6.74 0.48
CA THR A 232 31.05 6.44 1.73
C THR A 232 31.72 7.09 2.94
N LEU A 233 33.03 7.16 2.97
CA LEU A 233 33.81 7.71 4.09
C LEU A 233 34.13 9.20 3.93
N HIS A 234 34.39 9.64 2.72
CA HIS A 234 34.98 10.96 2.46
C HIS A 234 34.15 11.83 1.51
N TYR A 235 32.82 11.70 1.50
CA TYR A 235 31.97 12.40 0.55
C TYR A 235 32.13 13.93 0.58
N LYS A 236 32.30 14.55 1.77
CA LYS A 236 32.48 16.00 1.91
C LYS A 236 33.82 16.44 1.24
N LEU A 237 34.89 15.72 1.53
CA LEU A 237 36.21 16.00 0.95
C LEU A 237 36.19 15.89 -0.57
N ILE A 238 35.49 14.83 -1.08
CA ILE A 238 35.36 14.59 -2.52
C ILE A 238 34.58 15.73 -3.20
N LEU A 239 33.48 16.14 -2.61
CA LEU A 239 32.67 17.24 -3.15
C LEU A 239 33.44 18.56 -3.14
N ASP A 240 34.11 18.88 -2.03
CA ASP A 240 34.90 20.10 -1.92
C ASP A 240 36.08 20.09 -2.92
N PHE A 241 36.77 18.94 -3.07
CA PHE A 241 37.83 18.78 -4.07
C PHE A 241 37.30 19.01 -5.49
N LEU A 242 36.15 18.41 -5.83
CA LEU A 242 35.56 18.55 -7.14
C LEU A 242 35.11 20.00 -7.40
N LYS A 243 34.58 20.73 -6.42
CA LYS A 243 34.22 22.15 -6.53
C LYS A 243 35.40 23.04 -6.95
N TYR A 244 36.61 22.70 -6.44
CA TYR A 244 37.84 23.44 -6.79
C TYR A 244 38.38 23.08 -8.20
N THR A 245 37.95 22.02 -8.81
CA THR A 245 38.39 21.63 -10.16
C THR A 245 37.66 22.41 -11.25
N ASN A 246 38.34 22.69 -12.39
CA ASN A 246 37.75 23.40 -13.52
C ASN A 246 36.87 22.51 -14.43
N TYR A 247 36.57 21.29 -14.02
CA TYR A 247 35.69 20.39 -14.78
C TYR A 247 34.22 20.79 -14.71
N TRP A 248 33.83 21.49 -13.67
CA TRP A 248 32.47 21.80 -13.38
C TRP A 248 32.11 23.25 -13.74
N PRO A 249 30.87 23.53 -14.10
CA PRO A 249 30.43 24.89 -14.29
C PRO A 249 30.57 25.72 -13.02
N ARG A 250 30.67 27.04 -13.17
CA ARG A 250 30.69 27.94 -12.00
C ARG A 250 29.34 27.90 -11.28
N ASP A 251 29.28 28.34 -10.04
CA ASP A 251 28.09 28.25 -9.17
C ASP A 251 26.79 28.73 -9.84
N THR A 252 26.87 29.80 -10.67
CA THR A 252 25.74 30.31 -11.43
C THR A 252 25.25 29.40 -12.58
N GLN A 253 26.02 28.38 -12.93
CA GLN A 253 25.76 27.44 -14.03
C GLN A 253 25.57 26.00 -13.52
N LEU A 254 25.55 25.81 -12.19
CA LEU A 254 25.24 24.50 -11.63
C LEU A 254 23.78 24.12 -11.95
N ALA A 255 23.54 22.82 -12.16
CA ALA A 255 22.20 22.32 -12.37
C ALA A 255 21.41 22.43 -11.06
N ASN A 256 20.20 22.98 -11.13
CA ASN A 256 19.29 22.93 -9.99
C ASN A 256 18.57 21.57 -9.99
N PRO A 257 18.73 20.73 -8.96
CA PRO A 257 18.07 19.43 -8.87
C PRO A 257 16.55 19.54 -8.80
N ASP A 258 16.01 20.69 -8.35
CA ASP A 258 14.57 20.90 -8.23
C ASP A 258 13.94 21.34 -9.57
N ASN A 259 14.76 21.84 -10.51
CA ASN A 259 14.28 22.27 -11.82
C ASN A 259 14.69 21.30 -12.93
N ILE A 260 14.03 20.16 -13.00
CA ILE A 260 14.33 19.07 -13.92
C ILE A 260 14.01 19.44 -15.39
N MET A 261 13.01 20.30 -15.58
CA MET A 261 12.54 20.71 -16.92
C MET A 261 13.49 21.65 -17.66
N SER A 262 14.46 22.23 -16.99
CA SER A 262 15.51 23.02 -17.64
C SER A 262 16.56 22.12 -18.32
N LEU A 263 16.15 21.44 -19.36
CA LEU A 263 16.96 20.47 -20.13
C LEU A 263 18.31 21.04 -20.65
N ASN A 264 18.46 22.34 -20.72
CA ASN A 264 19.60 22.99 -21.34
C ASN A 264 20.51 23.79 -20.39
N HIS A 265 20.19 23.89 -19.12
CA HIS A 265 20.89 24.76 -18.19
C HIS A 265 21.53 23.98 -17.05
N GLY A 266 22.83 24.18 -16.90
CA GLY A 266 23.62 23.71 -15.78
C GLY A 266 24.22 22.30 -15.96
N GLY A 267 25.28 22.09 -15.20
CA GLY A 267 26.02 20.83 -15.15
C GLY A 267 26.93 20.53 -16.35
N ASN A 268 27.83 19.57 -16.15
CA ASN A 268 28.73 19.11 -17.20
C ASN A 268 28.13 17.95 -17.99
N LYS A 269 27.71 18.22 -19.24
CA LYS A 269 27.12 17.21 -20.14
C LYS A 269 28.06 16.08 -20.51
N THR A 270 29.37 16.36 -20.59
CA THR A 270 30.37 15.34 -20.95
C THR A 270 30.61 14.37 -19.80
N ALA A 271 30.68 14.88 -18.58
CA ALA A 271 30.75 14.05 -17.37
C ALA A 271 29.48 13.18 -17.22
N ALA A 272 28.29 13.74 -17.51
CA ALA A 272 27.05 12.97 -17.51
C ALA A 272 27.10 11.78 -18.47
N LYS A 273 27.54 11.99 -19.70
CA LYS A 273 27.69 10.90 -20.68
C LYS A 273 28.68 9.83 -20.22
N LEU A 274 29.81 10.27 -19.65
CA LEU A 274 30.84 9.35 -19.14
C LEU A 274 30.29 8.47 -18.01
N ILE A 275 29.62 9.09 -17.04
CA ILE A 275 28.96 8.39 -15.95
C ILE A 275 27.90 7.41 -16.47
N THR A 276 27.07 7.84 -17.43
CA THR A 276 26.02 6.99 -17.99
C THR A 276 26.58 5.76 -18.72
N VAL A 277 27.67 5.93 -19.47
CA VAL A 277 28.33 4.79 -20.15
C VAL A 277 28.83 3.76 -19.13
N ARG A 278 29.41 4.22 -18.01
CA ARG A 278 29.85 3.33 -16.93
C ARG A 278 28.69 2.63 -16.27
N LEU A 279 27.65 3.36 -15.88
CA LEU A 279 26.46 2.79 -15.26
C LEU A 279 25.81 1.74 -16.18
N ASN A 280 25.67 2.03 -17.47
CA ASN A 280 25.14 1.06 -18.43
C ASN A 280 25.99 -0.20 -18.53
N SER A 281 27.32 -0.09 -18.40
CA SER A 281 28.18 -1.28 -18.42
C SER A 281 27.97 -2.17 -17.19
N PHE A 282 27.69 -1.57 -16.03
CA PHE A 282 27.38 -2.32 -14.80
C PHE A 282 26.03 -3.03 -14.90
N PHE A 283 25.01 -2.36 -15.40
CA PHE A 283 23.69 -2.95 -15.54
C PHE A 283 23.63 -4.04 -16.64
N GLN A 284 24.43 -3.93 -17.69
CA GLN A 284 24.54 -4.98 -18.70
C GLN A 284 25.23 -6.23 -18.15
N SER A 285 26.27 -6.09 -17.35
CA SER A 285 26.92 -7.24 -16.72
C SER A 285 26.07 -7.92 -15.64
N ALA A 286 25.17 -7.17 -15.01
CA ALA A 286 24.23 -7.72 -14.04
C ALA A 286 23.11 -8.58 -14.68
N VAL A 287 22.78 -8.38 -15.96
CA VAL A 287 21.87 -9.25 -16.73
C VAL A 287 22.41 -10.69 -16.83
N GLU A 288 23.71 -10.87 -16.72
CA GLU A 288 24.37 -12.20 -16.75
C GLU A 288 24.32 -12.95 -15.40
N GLY A 289 23.50 -12.50 -14.45
CA GLY A 289 23.29 -13.21 -13.17
C GLY A 289 24.29 -12.88 -12.06
N LYS A 290 25.14 -11.87 -12.23
CA LYS A 290 26.02 -11.36 -11.18
C LYS A 290 25.31 -10.31 -10.35
N SER A 291 25.35 -10.46 -9.02
CA SER A 291 24.93 -9.38 -8.10
C SER A 291 25.80 -8.15 -8.30
N ILE A 292 25.20 -6.97 -8.15
CA ILE A 292 25.94 -5.70 -8.19
C ILE A 292 27.01 -5.71 -7.11
N SER A 293 28.24 -5.38 -7.50
CA SER A 293 29.37 -5.29 -6.58
C SER A 293 29.24 -4.03 -5.69
N SER A 294 29.92 -4.04 -4.54
CA SER A 294 29.96 -2.86 -3.66
C SER A 294 30.53 -1.61 -4.35
N PHE A 295 31.45 -1.80 -5.27
CA PHE A 295 32.00 -0.71 -6.08
C PHE A 295 30.95 -0.08 -7.00
N GLU A 296 30.15 -0.88 -7.68
CA GLU A 296 29.10 -0.40 -8.58
C GLU A 296 28.03 0.39 -7.82
N ASP A 297 27.68 -0.08 -6.61
CA ASP A 297 26.76 0.62 -5.72
C ASP A 297 27.34 1.97 -5.26
N ASN A 298 28.59 2.01 -4.89
CA ASN A 298 29.29 3.23 -4.50
C ASN A 298 29.46 4.22 -5.68
N TYR A 299 29.68 3.71 -6.90
CA TYR A 299 29.74 4.55 -8.09
C TYR A 299 28.38 5.22 -8.37
N LEU A 300 27.30 4.47 -8.17
CA LEU A 300 25.93 5.01 -8.26
C LEU A 300 25.67 6.05 -7.17
N ASN A 301 26.12 5.81 -5.94
CA ASN A 301 26.01 6.78 -4.84
C ASN A 301 26.76 8.09 -5.16
N LEU A 302 27.99 8.00 -5.69
CA LEU A 302 28.73 9.18 -6.13
C LEU A 302 28.00 9.94 -7.24
N SER A 303 27.44 9.20 -8.21
CA SER A 303 26.67 9.80 -9.30
C SER A 303 25.45 10.58 -8.78
N CYS A 304 24.76 10.06 -7.78
CA CYS A 304 23.63 10.72 -7.11
C CYS A 304 24.07 11.98 -6.35
N LEU A 305 25.23 11.96 -5.68
CA LEU A 305 25.81 13.13 -5.04
C LEU A 305 26.14 14.23 -6.04
N LEU A 306 26.72 13.87 -7.20
CA LEU A 306 27.01 14.82 -8.28
C LEU A 306 25.74 15.45 -8.86
N ILE A 307 24.64 14.71 -8.92
CA ILE A 307 23.33 15.26 -9.33
C ILE A 307 22.81 16.22 -8.25
N LYS A 308 22.86 15.82 -6.97
CA LYS A 308 22.39 16.64 -5.84
C LYS A 308 23.11 17.99 -5.77
N GLU A 309 24.42 18.00 -5.91
CA GLU A 309 25.24 19.20 -5.87
C GLU A 309 25.20 20.01 -7.19
N GLY A 310 24.45 19.55 -8.20
CA GLY A 310 24.27 20.25 -9.47
C GLY A 310 25.46 20.15 -10.44
N PHE A 311 26.46 19.34 -10.17
CA PHE A 311 27.60 19.12 -11.08
C PHE A 311 27.17 18.47 -12.39
N VAL A 312 26.14 17.63 -12.33
CA VAL A 312 25.58 16.91 -13.46
C VAL A 312 24.06 17.05 -13.44
N ASN A 313 23.47 17.31 -14.60
CA ASN A 313 22.02 17.37 -14.70
C ASN A 313 21.41 15.97 -14.79
N PHE A 314 20.36 15.73 -14.01
CA PHE A 314 19.60 14.48 -14.00
C PHE A 314 19.11 14.08 -15.40
N SER A 315 18.56 15.00 -16.17
CA SER A 315 18.01 14.73 -17.51
C SER A 315 19.04 14.16 -18.48
N ASN A 316 20.32 14.60 -18.37
CA ASN A 316 21.41 14.12 -19.22
C ASN A 316 21.80 12.66 -18.92
N ILE A 317 21.60 12.21 -17.67
CA ILE A 317 21.83 10.82 -17.27
C ILE A 317 20.61 9.98 -17.63
N TRP A 318 19.42 10.42 -17.26
CA TRP A 318 18.16 9.69 -17.43
C TRP A 318 17.86 9.29 -18.87
N SER A 319 18.05 10.23 -19.81
CA SER A 319 17.77 9.99 -21.23
C SER A 319 18.63 8.90 -21.86
N ASN A 320 19.84 8.68 -21.35
CA ASN A 320 20.83 7.74 -21.90
C ASN A 320 21.04 6.49 -21.03
N LEU A 321 20.39 6.38 -19.88
CA LEU A 321 20.51 5.27 -18.95
C LEU A 321 19.61 4.11 -19.39
N SER A 322 20.16 2.89 -19.38
CA SER A 322 19.42 1.67 -19.67
C SER A 322 18.47 1.30 -18.51
N PRO A 323 17.28 0.77 -18.80
CA PRO A 323 16.67 0.57 -20.09
C PRO A 323 16.18 1.89 -20.74
N LEU A 324 16.05 1.89 -22.04
CA LEU A 324 15.48 3.02 -22.78
C LEU A 324 13.99 3.19 -22.43
N SER A 325 13.41 4.35 -22.75
CA SER A 325 12.03 4.66 -22.33
C SER A 325 10.98 3.71 -22.90
N GLU A 326 11.21 3.12 -24.06
CA GLU A 326 10.30 2.15 -24.68
C GLU A 326 10.36 0.77 -23.97
N GLU A 327 11.57 0.29 -23.68
CA GLU A 327 11.77 -0.94 -22.91
C GLU A 327 11.25 -0.80 -21.48
N PHE A 328 11.37 0.41 -20.91
CA PHE A 328 10.84 0.70 -19.60
C PHE A 328 9.31 0.63 -19.56
N LYS A 329 8.63 1.20 -20.57
CA LYS A 329 7.17 1.09 -20.68
C LYS A 329 6.72 -0.36 -20.77
N SER A 330 7.39 -1.19 -21.57
CA SER A 330 7.02 -2.61 -21.68
C SER A 330 7.14 -3.34 -20.34
N THR A 331 8.17 -3.01 -19.54
CA THR A 331 8.35 -3.60 -18.20
C THR A 331 7.24 -3.16 -17.24
N LEU A 332 6.80 -1.91 -17.33
CA LEU A 332 5.68 -1.39 -16.53
C LEU A 332 4.35 -2.04 -16.94
N ASP A 333 4.10 -2.18 -18.25
CA ASP A 333 2.90 -2.84 -18.76
C ASP A 333 2.82 -4.33 -18.32
N ASP A 334 3.95 -5.03 -18.32
CA ASP A 334 4.01 -6.41 -17.84
C ASP A 334 3.80 -6.50 -16.32
N TYR A 335 4.28 -5.52 -15.58
CA TYR A 335 4.01 -5.41 -14.15
C TYR A 335 2.52 -5.14 -13.86
N MET A 336 1.87 -4.24 -14.60
CA MET A 336 0.44 -3.98 -14.46
C MET A 336 -0.41 -5.21 -14.74
N LYS A 337 -0.09 -5.96 -15.81
CA LYS A 337 -0.75 -7.23 -16.11
C LYS A 337 -0.60 -8.24 -14.97
N LYS A 338 0.60 -8.31 -14.35
CA LYS A 338 0.84 -9.17 -13.19
C LYS A 338 -0.03 -8.76 -12.00
N LEU A 339 -0.13 -7.46 -11.69
CA LEU A 339 -1.00 -6.96 -10.62
C LEU A 339 -2.48 -7.26 -10.91
N GLU A 340 -2.93 -7.09 -12.15
CA GLU A 340 -4.28 -7.45 -12.57
C GLU A 340 -4.56 -8.94 -12.36
N LEU A 341 -3.64 -9.81 -12.74
CA LEU A 341 -3.74 -11.24 -12.49
C LEU A 341 -3.76 -11.57 -10.99
N GLU A 342 -2.94 -10.89 -10.18
CA GLU A 342 -3.00 -11.06 -8.72
C GLU A 342 -4.33 -10.59 -8.12
N SER A 343 -4.95 -9.56 -8.69
CA SER A 343 -6.26 -9.06 -8.27
C SER A 343 -7.40 -10.02 -8.58
N THR A 344 -7.25 -10.87 -9.59
CA THR A 344 -8.24 -11.88 -9.99
C THR A 344 -7.98 -13.25 -9.39
N LYS A 345 -6.76 -13.54 -8.93
CA LYS A 345 -6.43 -14.82 -8.29
C LYS A 345 -7.38 -15.14 -7.13
N GLY A 346 -8.11 -16.23 -7.25
CA GLY A 346 -9.06 -16.72 -6.24
C GLY A 346 -10.54 -16.38 -6.51
N LEU A 347 -10.84 -15.59 -7.57
CA LEU A 347 -12.22 -15.38 -8.04
C LEU A 347 -12.67 -16.45 -9.04
N ASP A 348 -11.72 -17.13 -9.67
CA ASP A 348 -11.96 -18.04 -10.80
C ASP A 348 -12.43 -19.44 -10.41
N ASN A 349 -12.51 -19.77 -9.12
CA ASN A 349 -12.96 -21.08 -8.68
C ASN A 349 -14.18 -20.99 -7.75
N PRO A 350 -15.43 -20.98 -8.31
CA PRO A 350 -16.66 -20.97 -7.50
C PRO A 350 -16.78 -22.20 -6.59
N LEU A 351 -16.22 -23.34 -6.97
CA LEU A 351 -16.17 -24.57 -6.19
C LEU A 351 -15.25 -24.46 -4.95
N ALA A 352 -14.11 -23.78 -5.04
CA ALA A 352 -13.25 -23.52 -3.90
C ALA A 352 -13.89 -22.55 -2.88
N MET A 353 -14.86 -21.75 -3.33
CA MET A 353 -15.66 -20.90 -2.44
C MET A 353 -16.79 -21.67 -1.74
N ALA A 354 -17.35 -22.68 -2.38
CA ALA A 354 -18.43 -23.50 -1.83
C ALA A 354 -17.92 -24.56 -0.83
N SER A 355 -16.71 -25.09 -1.03
CA SER A 355 -16.09 -26.11 -0.19
C SER A 355 -15.47 -25.59 1.11
N ALA A 356 -15.85 -24.42 1.57
CA ALA A 356 -15.19 -23.78 2.71
C ALA A 356 -15.34 -24.51 4.05
N LEU A 357 -16.31 -25.40 4.21
CA LEU A 357 -16.57 -26.17 5.45
C LEU A 357 -17.35 -27.48 5.17
N THR A 358 -16.94 -28.29 4.20
CA THR A 358 -17.38 -29.68 4.15
C THR A 358 -16.68 -30.44 5.25
N ASN A 359 -17.45 -31.20 6.05
CA ASN A 359 -16.94 -32.02 7.12
C ASN A 359 -15.97 -33.09 6.56
N GLU A 360 -14.90 -33.36 7.31
CA GLU A 360 -13.94 -34.43 6.96
C GLU A 360 -14.57 -35.81 6.78
N ASP A 361 -15.83 -36.03 7.23
CA ASP A 361 -16.57 -37.26 7.05
C ASP A 361 -17.09 -37.48 5.62
N ASP A 362 -17.26 -36.41 4.81
CA ASP A 362 -17.68 -36.53 3.41
C ASP A 362 -16.49 -36.71 2.43
N GLU A 363 -15.22 -36.47 2.89
CA GLU A 363 -14.04 -36.74 2.07
C GLU A 363 -13.66 -38.23 2.00
N ALA A 364 -14.12 -39.05 2.96
CA ALA A 364 -13.84 -40.48 2.93
C ALA A 364 -14.72 -41.23 1.88
N ASP A 365 -15.96 -40.81 1.69
CA ASP A 365 -16.86 -41.41 0.73
C ASP A 365 -16.63 -40.95 -0.73
N ASN A 366 -16.09 -39.75 -0.93
CA ASN A 366 -15.76 -39.26 -2.28
C ASN A 366 -14.42 -39.78 -2.83
N LYS A 367 -13.51 -40.27 -1.96
CA LYS A 367 -12.25 -40.89 -2.43
C LYS A 367 -12.42 -42.31 -3.00
N GLU A 368 -13.54 -42.99 -2.72
CA GLU A 368 -13.83 -44.30 -3.28
C GLU A 368 -14.58 -44.26 -4.65
N LEU A 369 -15.19 -43.10 -5.00
CA LEU A 369 -15.91 -42.93 -6.26
C LEU A 369 -15.07 -42.33 -7.42
N ASP A 370 -13.99 -41.63 -7.12
CA ASP A 370 -13.12 -41.03 -8.13
C ASP A 370 -11.97 -41.91 -8.64
N ASN A 371 -11.86 -43.15 -8.17
CA ASN A 371 -10.82 -44.12 -8.60
C ASN A 371 -11.22 -45.07 -9.75
N LYS A 372 -12.31 -44.76 -10.47
CA LYS A 372 -12.63 -45.48 -11.72
C LYS A 372 -13.06 -44.46 -12.78
N ASP A 373 -12.21 -44.20 -13.71
CA ASP A 373 -12.40 -43.45 -14.95
C ASP A 373 -11.96 -41.96 -14.95
N SER A 374 -10.67 -41.71 -14.76
CA SER A 374 -9.95 -40.65 -15.50
C SER A 374 -8.44 -40.80 -15.34
N ASP A 375 -7.91 -41.85 -15.89
CA ASP A 375 -6.52 -41.87 -16.31
C ASP A 375 -6.40 -41.09 -17.62
N THR A 376 -5.37 -40.21 -17.67
CA THR A 376 -4.91 -39.42 -18.80
C THR A 376 -5.49 -38.02 -18.96
N THR A 377 -4.57 -37.03 -18.83
CA THR A 377 -4.48 -35.68 -19.46
C THR A 377 -4.79 -34.44 -18.68
N MET A 378 -4.58 -34.34 -17.34
CA MET A 378 -4.66 -33.04 -16.67
C MET A 378 -3.53 -32.70 -15.66
N THR A 379 -2.67 -33.63 -15.33
CA THR A 379 -1.56 -33.38 -14.37
C THR A 379 -0.32 -32.71 -14.98
N GLY A 380 -0.16 -32.77 -16.32
CA GLY A 380 0.99 -32.14 -17.01
C GLY A 380 0.84 -30.63 -17.17
N THR A 381 -0.39 -30.13 -17.37
CA THR A 381 -0.61 -28.71 -17.65
C THR A 381 -0.54 -27.81 -16.39
N GLU A 382 -0.95 -28.28 -15.22
CA GLU A 382 -0.89 -27.49 -13.98
C GLU A 382 0.53 -27.36 -13.40
N GLU A 383 1.37 -28.34 -13.60
CA GLU A 383 2.79 -28.29 -13.22
C GLU A 383 3.59 -27.45 -14.22
N GLU A 384 3.35 -27.57 -15.51
CA GLU A 384 3.94 -26.73 -16.55
C GLU A 384 3.50 -25.26 -16.42
N ASP A 385 2.23 -24.99 -16.10
CA ASP A 385 1.74 -23.63 -15.85
C ASP A 385 2.36 -23.03 -14.59
N LYS A 386 2.55 -23.80 -13.51
CA LYS A 386 3.25 -23.34 -12.29
C LYS A 386 4.74 -23.10 -12.54
N GLU A 387 5.42 -23.94 -13.27
CA GLU A 387 6.81 -23.74 -13.66
C GLU A 387 6.97 -22.52 -14.58
N LEU A 388 6.02 -22.30 -15.49
CA LEU A 388 5.99 -21.12 -16.35
C LEU A 388 5.75 -19.82 -15.55
N GLU A 389 4.80 -19.84 -14.59
CA GLU A 389 4.55 -18.72 -13.67
C GLU A 389 5.78 -18.42 -12.80
N GLU A 390 6.45 -19.44 -12.27
CA GLU A 390 7.68 -19.26 -11.50
C GLU A 390 8.85 -18.75 -12.35
N ALA A 391 8.97 -19.22 -13.58
CA ALA A 391 9.97 -18.73 -14.52
C ALA A 391 9.72 -17.26 -14.92
N GLN A 392 8.48 -16.91 -15.19
CA GLN A 392 8.07 -15.51 -15.46
C GLN A 392 8.33 -14.61 -14.26
N LYS A 393 8.03 -15.08 -13.04
CA LYS A 393 8.31 -14.36 -11.81
C LYS A 393 9.81 -14.12 -11.60
N ARG A 394 10.64 -15.15 -11.81
CA ARG A 394 12.11 -15.04 -11.73
C ARG A 394 12.66 -14.07 -12.77
N ASN A 395 12.17 -14.13 -14.01
CA ASN A 395 12.58 -13.23 -15.07
C ASN A 395 12.22 -11.78 -14.79
N PHE A 396 11.01 -11.55 -14.26
CA PHE A 396 10.56 -10.22 -13.85
C PHE A 396 11.39 -9.68 -12.67
N GLU A 397 11.62 -10.47 -11.62
CA GLU A 397 12.46 -10.08 -10.48
C GLU A 397 13.89 -9.76 -10.94
N ALA A 398 14.44 -10.53 -11.86
CA ALA A 398 15.76 -10.26 -12.44
C ALA A 398 15.78 -8.95 -13.27
N ALA A 399 14.71 -8.67 -14.04
CA ALA A 399 14.59 -7.42 -14.80
C ALA A 399 14.49 -6.18 -13.89
N VAL A 400 13.73 -6.27 -12.79
CA VAL A 400 13.63 -5.20 -11.80
C VAL A 400 14.94 -4.99 -11.05
N LEU A 401 15.60 -6.07 -10.63
CA LEU A 401 16.89 -6.02 -9.93
C LEU A 401 17.98 -5.34 -10.77
N ASN A 402 17.94 -5.47 -12.09
CA ASN A 402 18.95 -4.94 -12.99
C ASN A 402 18.57 -3.60 -13.64
N HIS A 403 17.48 -3.01 -13.19
CA HIS A 403 16.93 -1.80 -13.78
C HIS A 403 17.69 -0.55 -13.33
N GLY A 404 18.54 0.00 -14.21
CA GLY A 404 19.41 1.14 -13.89
C GLY A 404 18.66 2.40 -13.49
N LYS A 405 17.53 2.70 -14.14
CA LYS A 405 16.70 3.87 -13.82
C LYS A 405 16.07 3.77 -12.42
N LEU A 406 15.55 2.59 -12.04
CA LEU A 406 14.98 2.38 -10.71
C LEU A 406 16.04 2.53 -9.62
N LYS A 407 17.21 1.93 -9.81
CA LYS A 407 18.33 2.04 -8.86
C LYS A 407 18.81 3.48 -8.70
N LEU A 408 18.87 4.23 -9.80
CA LEU A 408 19.20 5.66 -9.75
C LEU A 408 18.19 6.44 -8.89
N LEU A 409 16.88 6.21 -9.09
CA LEU A 409 15.84 6.88 -8.31
C LEU A 409 15.89 6.51 -6.82
N ILE A 410 16.09 5.23 -6.49
CA ILE A 410 16.25 4.76 -5.11
C ILE A 410 17.43 5.46 -4.44
N LYS A 411 18.58 5.53 -5.13
CA LYS A 411 19.77 6.18 -4.57
C LYS A 411 19.62 7.70 -4.46
N LEU A 412 18.94 8.36 -5.41
CA LEU A 412 18.63 9.79 -5.31
C LEU A 412 17.76 10.08 -4.08
N LEU A 413 16.75 9.26 -3.83
CA LEU A 413 15.95 9.36 -2.61
C LEU A 413 16.80 9.13 -1.35
N ALA A 414 17.68 8.15 -1.36
CA ALA A 414 18.61 7.90 -0.25
C ALA A 414 19.54 9.09 0.04
N HIS A 415 19.80 9.96 -0.94
CA HIS A 415 20.56 11.19 -0.79
C HIS A 415 19.70 12.44 -0.54
N GLY A 416 18.40 12.29 -0.36
CA GLY A 416 17.48 13.38 -0.06
C GLY A 416 17.03 14.22 -1.27
N THR A 417 17.27 13.74 -2.48
CA THR A 417 16.85 14.41 -3.72
C THR A 417 15.57 13.79 -4.22
N TYR A 418 14.41 14.41 -3.95
CA TYR A 418 13.09 13.83 -4.23
C TYR A 418 12.47 14.34 -5.54
N ALA A 419 12.82 15.54 -6.00
CA ALA A 419 12.23 16.14 -7.20
C ALA A 419 12.38 15.29 -8.48
N PRO A 420 13.55 14.67 -8.78
CA PRO A 420 13.67 13.75 -9.92
C PRO A 420 12.73 12.54 -9.83
N THR A 421 12.51 12.03 -8.62
CA THR A 421 11.61 10.88 -8.42
C THR A 421 10.15 11.27 -8.64
N LEU A 422 9.73 12.43 -8.13
CA LEU A 422 8.38 12.94 -8.39
C LEU A 422 8.14 13.18 -9.88
N TRP A 423 9.15 13.71 -10.58
CA TRP A 423 9.06 13.86 -12.03
C TRP A 423 8.94 12.49 -12.74
N ALA A 424 9.78 11.53 -12.38
CA ALA A 424 9.73 10.20 -12.98
C ALA A 424 8.38 9.50 -12.73
N ILE A 425 7.79 9.65 -11.54
CA ILE A 425 6.48 9.09 -11.22
C ILE A 425 5.36 9.87 -11.94
N SER A 426 5.51 11.18 -12.17
CA SER A 426 4.52 11.94 -12.95
C SER A 426 4.43 11.47 -14.41
N GLU A 427 5.55 11.02 -14.99
CA GLU A 427 5.61 10.44 -16.33
C GLU A 427 5.20 8.95 -16.36
N PHE A 428 5.53 8.21 -15.29
CA PHE A 428 5.30 6.78 -15.16
C PHE A 428 4.77 6.46 -13.75
N PRO A 429 3.45 6.58 -13.51
CA PRO A 429 2.86 6.42 -12.18
C PRO A 429 3.14 5.04 -11.53
N GLU A 430 3.30 3.99 -12.34
CA GLU A 430 3.50 2.62 -11.91
C GLU A 430 4.85 2.40 -11.22
N ILE A 431 5.81 3.32 -11.38
CA ILE A 431 7.14 3.24 -10.72
C ILE A 431 7.00 3.15 -9.19
N SER A 432 6.02 3.84 -8.62
CA SER A 432 5.79 3.87 -7.17
C SER A 432 5.48 2.50 -6.58
N HIS A 433 5.03 1.57 -7.40
CA HIS A 433 4.61 0.22 -6.99
C HIS A 433 5.60 -0.86 -7.39
N LEU A 434 6.46 -0.59 -8.38
CA LEU A 434 7.37 -1.57 -8.96
C LEU A 434 8.44 -2.02 -7.95
N ASP A 435 8.97 -1.10 -7.14
CA ASP A 435 9.95 -1.39 -6.10
C ASP A 435 9.52 -0.79 -4.75
N THR A 436 9.46 -1.62 -3.73
CA THR A 436 9.07 -1.22 -2.36
C THR A 436 10.03 -0.23 -1.71
N ASP A 437 11.27 -0.17 -2.17
CA ASP A 437 12.28 0.75 -1.64
C ASP A 437 11.96 2.22 -1.95
N ILE A 438 11.34 2.50 -3.09
CA ILE A 438 10.98 3.87 -3.51
C ILE A 438 9.98 4.51 -2.53
N PRO A 439 8.80 3.91 -2.26
CA PRO A 439 7.87 4.50 -1.30
C PRO A 439 8.41 4.51 0.14
N ILE A 440 9.23 3.52 0.54
CA ILE A 440 9.86 3.51 1.87
C ILE A 440 10.80 4.71 2.06
N LEU A 441 11.69 4.95 1.10
CA LEU A 441 12.63 6.07 1.17
C LEU A 441 11.90 7.41 1.07
N PHE A 442 10.95 7.53 0.15
CA PHE A 442 10.16 8.75 0.00
C PHE A 442 9.33 9.06 1.25
N SER A 443 8.74 8.05 1.87
CA SER A 443 7.98 8.24 3.12
C SER A 443 8.86 8.73 4.27
N LYS A 444 10.14 8.32 4.32
CA LYS A 444 11.09 8.84 5.30
C LYS A 444 11.44 10.31 5.04
N LEU A 445 11.62 10.69 3.78
CA LEU A 445 11.83 12.10 3.41
C LEU A 445 10.61 12.95 3.81
N PHE A 446 9.42 12.48 3.52
CA PHE A 446 8.18 13.16 3.91
C PHE A 446 8.03 13.24 5.43
N GLU A 447 8.41 12.20 6.16
CA GLU A 447 8.39 12.20 7.62
C GLU A 447 9.28 13.30 8.21
N ILE A 448 10.43 13.58 7.60
CA ILE A 448 11.32 14.67 8.01
C ILE A 448 10.72 16.04 7.66
N GLN A 449 10.07 16.19 6.52
CA GLN A 449 9.42 17.44 6.15
C GLN A 449 8.36 17.86 7.16
N ILE A 450 7.60 16.92 7.73
CA ILE A 450 6.54 17.18 8.71
C ILE A 450 7.04 17.24 10.15
N GLU A 451 8.31 16.93 10.43
CA GLU A 451 8.83 16.82 11.80
C GLU A 451 8.64 18.09 12.62
N ASN A 452 8.95 19.26 12.05
CA ASN A 452 8.78 20.55 12.76
C ASN A 452 7.31 20.80 13.11
N LEU A 453 6.38 20.51 12.20
CA LEU A 453 4.95 20.66 12.43
C LEU A 453 4.48 19.67 13.50
N TYR A 454 4.93 18.44 13.46
CA TYR A 454 4.62 17.43 14.45
C TYR A 454 5.17 17.80 15.85
N GLU A 455 6.37 18.35 15.93
CA GLU A 455 6.97 18.80 17.18
C GLU A 455 6.26 20.04 17.74
N SER A 456 5.81 20.99 16.91
CA SER A 456 5.07 22.18 17.32
C SER A 456 3.71 21.84 17.94
N MET A 457 3.05 20.80 17.39
CA MET A 457 1.78 20.25 17.91
C MET A 457 2.01 19.28 19.07
N SER A 458 3.23 19.24 19.62
CA SER A 458 3.67 18.22 20.55
C SER A 458 2.73 18.07 21.73
N PHE A 459 2.50 16.83 22.03
CA PHE A 459 1.64 16.31 23.06
C PHE A 459 1.82 17.03 24.40
N ARG A 460 0.73 17.44 25.04
CA ARG A 460 0.70 18.01 26.41
C ARG A 460 1.46 17.14 27.41
N TRP A 461 1.59 15.83 27.19
CA TRP A 461 2.33 14.95 28.08
C TRP A 461 3.84 15.19 28.08
N ARG A 462 4.45 15.74 27.02
CA ARG A 462 5.87 16.14 27.03
C ARG A 462 6.17 17.25 28.02
N ASN A 463 5.18 18.03 28.37
CA ASN A 463 5.32 19.15 29.29
C ASN A 463 5.03 18.80 30.77
N THR A 464 4.72 17.56 31.08
CA THR A 464 4.52 17.13 32.47
C THR A 464 5.87 16.82 33.14
N PRO A 465 6.19 17.43 34.29
CA PRO A 465 7.49 17.25 34.95
C PRO A 465 7.85 15.80 35.25
N ALA A 466 6.86 14.99 35.56
CA ALA A 466 7.05 13.57 35.87
C ALA A 466 7.50 12.74 34.67
N ILE A 467 7.00 13.08 33.49
CA ILE A 467 7.34 12.39 32.23
C ILE A 467 8.70 12.85 31.74
N ILE A 468 9.00 14.15 31.84
CA ILE A 468 10.30 14.71 31.51
C ILE A 468 11.41 14.07 32.37
N SER A 469 11.17 13.91 33.68
CA SER A 469 12.13 13.24 34.58
C SER A 469 12.28 11.74 34.28
N GLY A 470 11.22 11.07 33.86
CA GLY A 470 11.23 9.68 33.43
C GLY A 470 11.96 9.47 32.09
N LEU A 471 11.74 10.39 31.15
CA LEU A 471 12.44 10.36 29.85
C LEU A 471 13.93 10.69 30.00
N LYS A 472 14.32 11.62 30.85
CA LYS A 472 15.74 11.90 31.16
C LYS A 472 16.44 10.71 31.80
N LYS A 473 15.76 9.89 32.59
CA LYS A 473 16.29 8.63 33.10
C LYS A 473 16.47 7.58 32.00
N LEU A 474 15.62 7.59 30.97
CA LEU A 474 15.72 6.72 29.79
C LEU A 474 16.80 7.19 28.80
N GLU A 475 17.10 8.50 28.75
CA GLU A 475 18.19 9.08 27.93
C GLU A 475 19.56 8.54 28.33
N ASN A 476 19.77 8.26 29.60
CA ASN A 476 21.03 7.70 30.11
C ASN A 476 21.15 6.18 29.94
N GLY A 477 20.19 5.52 29.35
CA GLY A 477 20.20 4.07 29.40
C GLY A 477 19.93 3.31 28.13
N LEU A 478 19.05 3.61 27.23
CA LEU A 478 18.74 2.72 26.09
C LEU A 478 17.92 3.33 24.95
N LEU A 479 17.35 4.50 25.12
CA LEU A 479 16.54 5.16 24.09
C LEU A 479 17.05 6.59 23.95
N SER A 480 17.66 6.91 22.81
CA SER A 480 17.93 8.30 22.47
C SER A 480 16.60 9.08 22.43
N SER A 481 16.62 10.31 22.93
CA SER A 481 15.44 11.23 22.99
C SER A 481 14.81 11.52 21.63
N LYS A 482 15.53 11.29 20.57
CA LYS A 482 15.03 11.32 19.20
C LYS A 482 15.05 9.88 18.66
N PRO A 483 13.87 9.27 18.40
CA PRO A 483 13.86 8.04 17.65
C PRO A 483 14.58 8.32 16.33
N ARG A 484 15.69 7.65 16.08
CA ARG A 484 16.35 7.72 14.80
C ARG A 484 15.40 7.10 13.79
N LEU A 485 14.76 7.93 13.02
CA LEU A 485 13.85 7.51 11.95
C LEU A 485 14.59 6.73 10.86
N TYR A 486 15.88 6.92 10.80
CA TYR A 486 16.80 6.24 9.89
C TYR A 486 18.15 6.12 10.57
N GLU A 487 18.84 5.05 10.28
CA GLU A 487 20.20 4.86 10.70
C GLU A 487 21.13 5.50 9.66
N THR A 488 21.94 6.46 10.10
CA THR A 488 23.07 6.92 9.30
C THR A 488 24.15 5.85 9.29
N ILE A 489 24.73 5.57 8.12
CA ILE A 489 25.81 4.60 7.98
C ILE A 489 27.07 5.11 8.68
N TYR A 490 27.24 6.44 8.76
CA TYR A 490 28.38 7.09 9.38
C TYR A 490 27.93 8.20 10.34
N SER A 491 28.54 8.22 11.53
CA SER A 491 28.50 9.38 12.44
C SER A 491 29.79 10.18 12.26
N ASP A 492 29.71 11.52 12.31
CA ASP A 492 30.91 12.40 12.22
C ASP A 492 31.89 12.17 13.38
N ASP A 493 31.47 11.60 14.50
CA ASP A 493 32.25 11.47 15.72
C ASP A 493 33.00 10.15 15.85
N THR A 494 32.77 9.18 15.00
CA THR A 494 33.43 7.89 15.05
C THR A 494 33.84 7.46 13.65
N ASN A 495 35.14 7.41 13.42
CA ASN A 495 35.76 6.79 12.23
C ASN A 495 35.57 5.25 12.19
N GLU A 496 34.71 4.71 13.03
CA GLU A 496 34.45 3.28 13.05
C GLU A 496 33.43 2.93 11.94
N CYS A 497 33.93 2.16 10.98
CA CYS A 497 33.09 1.46 10.00
C CYS A 497 32.15 0.50 10.76
N VAL A 498 30.90 0.85 10.91
CA VAL A 498 29.89 -0.10 11.35
C VAL A 498 29.75 -1.14 10.25
N GLU A 499 29.90 -2.43 10.57
CA GLU A 499 29.69 -3.52 9.63
C GLU A 499 28.37 -3.32 8.88
N LEU A 500 28.48 -3.14 7.58
CA LEU A 500 27.37 -2.84 6.69
C LEU A 500 26.47 -4.08 6.60
N ASN A 501 25.37 -4.05 7.32
CA ASN A 501 24.31 -5.00 7.03
C ASN A 501 23.78 -4.70 5.61
N THR A 502 23.79 -5.67 4.74
CA THR A 502 23.46 -5.57 3.30
C THR A 502 22.09 -4.93 3.00
N LYS A 503 21.25 -4.80 4.00
CA LYS A 503 19.91 -4.18 3.92
C LYS A 503 19.88 -2.69 4.30
N ARG A 504 20.99 -2.09 4.72
CA ARG A 504 21.00 -0.67 5.12
C ARG A 504 21.06 0.23 3.90
N LYS A 505 20.24 1.29 3.92
CA LYS A 505 20.25 2.35 2.91
C LYS A 505 21.38 3.32 3.21
N PHE A 506 22.01 3.90 2.17
CA PHE A 506 23.05 4.89 2.34
C PHE A 506 22.45 6.26 2.65
N TYR A 507 22.66 6.77 3.86
CA TYR A 507 22.31 8.13 4.29
C TYR A 507 23.53 8.74 4.98
N TYR A 508 23.96 9.90 4.54
CA TYR A 508 24.97 10.70 5.26
C TYR A 508 24.26 11.78 6.10
N GLN A 509 24.92 12.34 7.11
CA GLN A 509 24.25 13.20 8.11
C GLN A 509 23.52 14.41 7.52
N ASP A 510 24.06 15.03 6.50
CA ASP A 510 23.51 16.25 5.88
C ASP A 510 22.49 15.97 4.78
N TRP A 511 22.08 14.72 4.59
CA TRP A 511 21.21 14.35 3.50
C TRP A 511 19.85 15.06 3.51
N SER A 512 19.35 15.44 4.68
CA SER A 512 18.08 16.12 4.87
C SER A 512 18.18 17.64 4.92
N SER A 513 19.39 18.22 4.87
CA SER A 513 19.60 19.66 5.07
C SER A 513 18.93 20.55 4.02
N GLY A 514 18.78 20.06 2.79
CA GLY A 514 18.13 20.78 1.68
C GLY A 514 16.63 20.52 1.52
N LEU A 515 16.01 19.73 2.43
CA LEU A 515 14.58 19.42 2.31
C LEU A 515 13.70 20.59 2.81
N PRO A 516 12.67 20.98 2.07
CA PRO A 516 11.69 21.96 2.53
C PRO A 516 10.98 21.43 3.78
N ARG A 517 10.80 22.28 4.78
CA ARG A 517 10.10 21.95 6.02
C ARG A 517 8.70 22.54 5.99
N ILE A 518 7.72 21.72 6.22
CA ILE A 518 6.32 22.13 6.28
C ILE A 518 6.05 22.77 7.64
N ALA A 519 5.54 23.99 7.63
CA ALA A 519 5.25 24.76 8.84
C ALA A 519 3.75 24.86 9.14
N ASP A 520 2.90 24.86 8.11
CA ASP A 520 1.45 25.01 8.24
C ASP A 520 0.68 23.75 7.79
N ILE A 521 -0.52 23.59 8.35
CA ILE A 521 -1.40 22.47 8.03
C ILE A 521 -2.01 22.58 6.66
N ASN A 522 -2.32 23.79 6.18
CA ASN A 522 -2.85 23.97 4.85
C ASN A 522 -1.81 23.56 3.79
N GLU A 523 -0.55 23.93 3.99
CA GLU A 523 0.58 23.47 3.18
C GLU A 523 0.71 21.94 3.26
N LEU A 524 0.54 21.34 4.44
CA LEU A 524 0.55 19.90 4.60
C LEU A 524 -0.53 19.22 3.77
N VAL A 525 -1.76 19.75 3.77
CA VAL A 525 -2.86 19.18 2.98
C VAL A 525 -2.55 19.21 1.49
N ASP A 526 -2.02 20.32 0.97
CA ASP A 526 -1.66 20.46 -0.44
C ASP A 526 -0.52 19.50 -0.83
N VAL A 527 0.51 19.41 0.00
CA VAL A 527 1.63 18.48 -0.19
C VAL A 527 1.14 17.03 -0.11
N CYS A 528 0.26 16.71 0.83
CA CYS A 528 -0.34 15.38 0.92
C CYS A 528 -1.15 15.05 -0.35
N HIS A 529 -1.97 15.97 -0.85
CA HIS A 529 -2.70 15.77 -2.11
C HIS A 529 -1.76 15.44 -3.26
N GLN A 530 -0.63 16.15 -3.36
CA GLN A 530 0.36 15.90 -4.40
C GLN A 530 1.05 14.55 -4.23
N TYR A 531 1.51 14.23 -3.02
CA TYR A 531 2.28 13.01 -2.77
C TYR A 531 1.41 11.76 -2.84
N PHE A 532 0.22 11.78 -2.27
CA PHE A 532 -0.71 10.66 -2.39
C PHE A 532 -1.25 10.46 -3.81
N LYS A 533 -1.31 11.52 -4.63
CA LYS A 533 -1.60 11.38 -6.06
C LYS A 533 -0.55 10.53 -6.79
N TYR A 534 0.73 10.66 -6.40
CA TYR A 534 1.83 9.96 -7.05
C TYR A 534 2.11 8.57 -6.47
N PHE A 535 1.99 8.42 -5.15
CA PHE A 535 2.35 7.19 -4.45
C PHE A 535 1.13 6.38 -3.99
N ASP A 536 -0.06 6.96 -4.04
CA ASP A 536 -1.30 6.33 -3.58
C ASP A 536 -1.13 5.68 -2.19
N VAL A 537 -1.63 4.47 -2.00
CA VAL A 537 -1.56 3.70 -0.75
C VAL A 537 -0.16 3.16 -0.42
N SER A 538 0.79 3.23 -1.36
CA SER A 538 2.16 2.73 -1.14
C SER A 538 2.91 3.47 -0.03
N LEU A 539 2.56 4.74 0.27
CA LEU A 539 3.11 5.48 1.41
C LEU A 539 2.79 4.84 2.77
N GLY A 540 1.80 3.97 2.82
CA GLY A 540 1.47 3.19 4.01
C GLY A 540 2.58 2.25 4.48
N CYS A 541 3.58 1.95 3.66
CA CYS A 541 4.74 1.15 4.04
C CYS A 541 5.48 1.69 5.29
N ASN A 542 5.42 3.01 5.54
CA ASN A 542 5.94 3.64 6.73
C ASN A 542 4.82 3.97 7.73
N SER A 543 4.59 3.06 8.66
CA SER A 543 3.57 3.24 9.71
C SER A 543 3.82 4.46 10.60
N SER A 544 5.09 4.84 10.83
CA SER A 544 5.45 6.02 11.63
C SER A 544 4.94 7.32 10.99
N LEU A 545 5.11 7.46 9.68
CA LEU A 545 4.59 8.60 8.92
C LEU A 545 3.07 8.72 9.08
N ILE A 546 2.36 7.61 8.86
CA ILE A 546 0.89 7.61 8.90
C ILE A 546 0.38 7.94 10.32
N ILE A 547 1.02 7.39 11.34
CA ILE A 547 0.70 7.71 12.74
C ILE A 547 0.89 9.21 13.02
N LYS A 548 2.00 9.81 12.56
CA LYS A 548 2.26 11.24 12.71
C LYS A 548 1.20 12.07 11.99
N LEU A 549 0.82 11.72 10.78
CA LEU A 549 -0.23 12.38 10.02
C LEU A 549 -1.59 12.30 10.73
N CYS A 550 -1.98 11.12 11.22
CA CYS A 550 -3.21 10.96 12.00
C CYS A 550 -3.23 11.86 13.23
N ARG A 551 -2.12 11.92 13.95
CA ARG A 551 -2.00 12.73 15.17
C ARG A 551 -2.00 14.23 14.90
N ILE A 552 -1.38 14.70 13.81
CA ILE A 552 -1.42 16.11 13.39
C ILE A 552 -2.87 16.53 13.11
N VAL A 553 -3.60 15.71 12.32
CA VAL A 553 -5.01 16.01 11.99
C VAL A 553 -5.89 15.99 13.25
N SER A 554 -5.72 14.99 14.11
CA SER A 554 -6.47 14.90 15.38
C SER A 554 -6.17 16.08 16.32
N ALA A 555 -4.90 16.50 16.41
CA ALA A 555 -4.51 17.65 17.21
C ALA A 555 -5.14 18.97 16.70
N LYS A 556 -5.23 19.12 15.38
CA LYS A 556 -5.90 20.29 14.77
C LYS A 556 -7.39 20.30 15.06
N LEU A 557 -8.07 19.18 14.92
CA LEU A 557 -9.51 19.08 15.20
C LEU A 557 -9.81 19.47 16.64
N ARG A 558 -9.03 18.98 17.60
CA ARG A 558 -9.17 19.35 19.02
C ARG A 558 -8.78 20.82 19.31
N GLY A 559 -7.83 21.38 18.56
CA GLY A 559 -7.43 22.78 18.69
C GLY A 559 -8.50 23.74 18.21
N THR A 560 -9.24 23.43 17.16
CA THR A 560 -10.35 24.26 16.65
C THR A 560 -11.54 24.34 17.61
N GLU A 561 -11.74 23.34 18.47
CA GLU A 561 -12.74 23.40 19.55
C GLU A 561 -12.43 24.50 20.56
N VAL A 562 -11.14 24.83 20.74
CA VAL A 562 -10.69 25.85 21.70
C VAL A 562 -10.67 27.25 21.08
N ASP A 563 -10.32 27.35 19.79
CA ASP A 563 -10.06 28.66 19.13
C ASP A 563 -11.27 29.23 18.38
N GLY A 564 -12.41 28.52 18.28
CA GLY A 564 -13.66 29.03 17.69
C GLY A 564 -13.58 29.34 16.18
N THR A 565 -12.55 28.87 15.48
CA THR A 565 -12.43 28.96 14.03
C THR A 565 -13.40 27.98 13.33
N ASP A 566 -13.76 28.23 12.05
CA ASP A 566 -14.74 27.46 11.28
C ASP A 566 -14.55 25.93 11.38
N GLN A 567 -15.19 25.35 12.43
CA GLN A 567 -15.11 23.90 12.72
C GLN A 567 -15.61 23.07 11.57
N SER A 568 -16.65 23.53 10.85
CA SER A 568 -17.25 22.75 9.75
C SER A 568 -16.30 22.57 8.58
N GLN A 569 -15.55 23.59 8.17
CA GLN A 569 -14.61 23.50 7.06
C GLN A 569 -13.39 22.61 7.39
N THR A 570 -12.84 22.79 8.60
CA THR A 570 -11.72 21.97 9.05
C THR A 570 -12.11 20.51 9.21
N LEU A 571 -13.32 20.25 9.69
CA LEU A 571 -13.86 18.89 9.80
C LEU A 571 -14.05 18.24 8.43
N GLU A 572 -14.61 18.96 7.46
CA GLU A 572 -14.79 18.43 6.09
C GLU A 572 -13.45 18.16 5.38
N LEU A 573 -12.46 19.04 5.56
CA LEU A 573 -11.12 18.81 5.04
C LEU A 573 -10.48 17.55 5.67
N ALA A 574 -10.59 17.39 6.99
CA ALA A 574 -10.09 16.22 7.70
C ALA A 574 -10.80 14.92 7.27
N ILE A 575 -12.12 14.97 7.10
CA ILE A 575 -12.91 13.83 6.59
C ILE A 575 -12.45 13.46 5.18
N ASN A 576 -12.33 14.43 4.27
CA ASN A 576 -11.91 14.19 2.90
C ASN A 576 -10.46 13.65 2.83
N TYR A 577 -9.58 14.17 3.67
CA TYR A 577 -8.21 13.70 3.79
C TYR A 577 -8.16 12.26 4.29
N THR A 578 -8.86 11.96 5.38
CA THR A 578 -8.90 10.61 5.95
C THR A 578 -9.53 9.60 4.99
N ARG A 579 -10.62 9.98 4.32
CA ARG A 579 -11.33 9.15 3.36
C ARG A 579 -10.46 8.77 2.16
N LYS A 580 -9.74 9.74 1.59
CA LYS A 580 -8.97 9.54 0.37
C LYS A 580 -7.61 8.90 0.61
N PHE A 581 -6.94 9.24 1.71
CA PHE A 581 -5.53 8.89 1.89
C PHE A 581 -5.28 7.92 3.04
N LEU A 582 -5.86 8.15 4.22
CA LEU A 582 -5.49 7.36 5.40
C LEU A 582 -6.25 6.02 5.49
N LEU A 583 -7.54 6.03 5.23
CA LEU A 583 -8.36 4.82 5.36
C LEU A 583 -8.00 3.74 4.33
N PRO A 584 -7.72 4.04 3.05
CA PRO A 584 -7.32 3.03 2.07
C PRO A 584 -6.03 2.29 2.42
N ILE A 585 -5.13 2.91 3.16
CA ILE A 585 -3.88 2.30 3.63
C ILE A 585 -4.14 1.07 4.51
N VAL A 586 -5.21 1.08 5.31
CA VAL A 586 -5.61 -0.08 6.13
C VAL A 586 -5.83 -1.32 5.26
N GLY A 587 -6.36 -1.14 4.05
CA GLY A 587 -6.58 -2.23 3.10
C GLY A 587 -5.31 -2.95 2.66
N VAL A 588 -4.18 -2.25 2.61
CA VAL A 588 -2.89 -2.78 2.13
C VAL A 588 -2.03 -3.29 3.28
N MET A 589 -2.11 -2.67 4.47
CA MET A 589 -1.27 -2.97 5.64
C MET A 589 -1.85 -4.07 6.52
N SER A 590 -1.93 -5.28 6.01
CA SER A 590 -2.65 -6.41 6.63
C SER A 590 -2.08 -6.93 7.97
N GLU A 591 -0.89 -6.52 8.40
CA GLU A 591 -0.24 -7.12 9.60
C GLU A 591 -0.10 -6.16 10.79
N ASN A 592 -0.45 -4.89 10.65
CA ASN A 592 -0.22 -3.87 11.66
C ASN A 592 -1.51 -3.40 12.36
N SER A 593 -1.93 -4.08 13.41
CA SER A 593 -3.10 -3.72 14.20
C SER A 593 -2.97 -2.38 14.95
N THR A 594 -1.74 -1.94 15.24
CA THR A 594 -1.50 -0.67 15.94
C THR A 594 -1.80 0.52 15.05
N LEU A 595 -1.48 0.43 13.76
CA LEU A 595 -1.84 1.45 12.76
C LEU A 595 -3.35 1.61 12.65
N GLY A 596 -4.10 0.51 12.58
CA GLY A 596 -5.56 0.54 12.60
C GLY A 596 -6.13 1.23 13.84
N SER A 597 -5.52 1.00 15.02
CA SER A 597 -5.93 1.68 16.25
C SER A 597 -5.67 3.19 16.24
N GLU A 598 -4.56 3.66 15.67
CA GLU A 598 -4.25 5.09 15.56
C GLU A 598 -5.18 5.78 14.54
N ILE A 599 -5.46 5.14 13.41
CA ILE A 599 -6.44 5.64 12.44
C ILE A 599 -7.83 5.70 13.08
N PHE A 600 -8.20 4.71 13.89
CA PHE A 600 -9.47 4.73 14.59
C PHE A 600 -9.55 5.83 15.65
N ASN A 601 -8.46 6.16 16.33
CA ASN A 601 -8.41 7.29 17.24
C ASN A 601 -8.74 8.62 16.53
N LEU A 602 -8.33 8.78 15.28
CA LEU A 602 -8.74 9.90 14.44
C LEU A 602 -10.22 9.79 14.03
N LEU A 603 -10.66 8.60 13.60
CA LEU A 603 -12.04 8.37 13.16
C LEU A 603 -13.07 8.64 14.26
N LYS A 604 -12.71 8.45 15.53
CA LYS A 604 -13.59 8.78 16.68
C LYS A 604 -13.96 10.26 16.76
N GLU A 605 -13.11 11.15 16.27
CA GLU A 605 -13.39 12.60 16.27
C GLU A 605 -14.46 12.98 15.22
N PHE A 606 -14.80 12.06 14.31
CA PHE A 606 -15.81 12.29 13.27
C PHE A 606 -17.20 11.82 13.70
N PRO A 607 -18.26 12.50 13.24
CA PRO A 607 -19.63 12.03 13.42
C PRO A 607 -19.80 10.60 12.89
N LEU A 608 -20.62 9.80 13.57
CA LEU A 608 -20.85 8.39 13.24
C LEU A 608 -21.32 8.20 11.79
N GLU A 609 -22.22 9.03 11.31
CA GLU A 609 -22.74 8.95 9.93
C GLU A 609 -21.63 9.09 8.90
N LYS A 610 -20.71 10.03 9.10
CA LYS A 610 -19.57 10.25 8.22
C LYS A 610 -18.58 9.09 8.28
N ARG A 611 -18.38 8.52 9.48
CA ARG A 611 -17.51 7.35 9.69
C ARG A 611 -18.06 6.12 8.96
N TYR A 612 -19.34 5.83 9.11
CA TYR A 612 -20.00 4.71 8.42
C TYR A 612 -20.10 4.93 6.92
N PHE A 613 -20.25 6.16 6.46
CA PHE A 613 -20.17 6.49 5.04
C PHE A 613 -18.79 6.14 4.46
N MET A 614 -17.69 6.46 5.17
CA MET A 614 -16.33 6.12 4.75
C MET A 614 -16.11 4.60 4.71
N TYR A 615 -16.66 3.85 5.67
CA TYR A 615 -16.59 2.38 5.63
C TYR A 615 -17.34 1.80 4.43
N ASN A 616 -18.51 2.33 4.14
CA ASN A 616 -19.27 1.91 2.97
C ASN A 616 -18.53 2.22 1.67
N GLU A 617 -18.00 3.42 1.52
CA GLU A 617 -17.22 3.82 0.35
C GLU A 617 -15.98 2.92 0.17
N MET A 618 -15.31 2.59 1.26
CA MET A 618 -14.15 1.69 1.22
C MET A 618 -14.53 0.29 0.73
N LEU A 619 -15.66 -0.26 1.21
CA LEU A 619 -16.12 -1.59 0.81
C LEU A 619 -16.67 -1.65 -0.62
N THR A 620 -17.37 -0.60 -1.09
CA THR A 620 -18.08 -0.64 -2.36
C THR A 620 -17.31 -0.04 -3.52
N LYS A 621 -16.55 1.03 -3.28
CA LYS A 621 -15.89 1.81 -4.31
C LYS A 621 -14.37 1.65 -4.27
N THR A 622 -13.73 2.06 -3.17
CA THR A 622 -12.28 2.11 -3.08
C THR A 622 -11.62 0.73 -3.26
N SER A 623 -12.26 -0.33 -2.72
CA SER A 623 -11.79 -1.71 -2.89
C SER A 623 -11.89 -2.24 -4.32
N GLN A 624 -12.67 -1.60 -5.18
CA GLN A 624 -12.79 -1.99 -6.59
C GLN A 624 -11.94 -1.09 -7.50
N ASP A 625 -11.90 0.21 -7.23
CA ASP A 625 -11.23 1.20 -8.07
C ASP A 625 -9.69 1.15 -7.90
N ASN A 626 -9.20 0.86 -6.68
CA ASN A 626 -7.77 0.82 -6.41
C ASN A 626 -7.25 -0.62 -6.43
N LEU A 627 -6.37 -0.90 -7.39
CA LEU A 627 -5.84 -2.25 -7.63
C LEU A 627 -5.07 -2.81 -6.42
N LEU A 628 -4.26 -2.01 -5.75
CA LEU A 628 -3.48 -2.44 -4.58
C LEU A 628 -4.38 -2.74 -3.38
N VAL A 629 -5.39 -1.91 -3.15
CA VAL A 629 -6.38 -2.14 -2.10
C VAL A 629 -7.15 -3.41 -2.39
N LYS A 630 -7.56 -3.64 -3.65
CA LYS A 630 -8.25 -4.84 -4.09
C LYS A 630 -7.41 -6.10 -3.83
N ILE A 631 -6.12 -6.07 -4.20
CA ILE A 631 -5.19 -7.18 -3.93
C ILE A 631 -5.07 -7.42 -2.41
N GLY A 632 -4.91 -6.35 -1.62
CA GLY A 632 -4.84 -6.43 -0.17
C GLY A 632 -6.09 -7.01 0.46
N PHE A 633 -7.28 -6.59 0.01
CA PHE A 633 -8.56 -7.15 0.45
C PHE A 633 -8.70 -8.63 0.11
N ASN A 634 -8.42 -9.01 -1.13
CA ASN A 634 -8.49 -10.41 -1.58
C ASN A 634 -7.49 -11.31 -0.83
N LYS A 635 -6.29 -10.78 -0.52
CA LYS A 635 -5.30 -11.50 0.30
C LYS A 635 -5.82 -11.70 1.73
N ALA A 636 -6.32 -10.64 2.37
CA ALA A 636 -6.85 -10.70 3.73
C ALA A 636 -8.09 -11.61 3.82
N GLU A 637 -8.97 -11.58 2.83
CA GLU A 637 -10.14 -12.45 2.75
C GLU A 637 -9.77 -13.93 2.61
N ARG A 638 -8.81 -14.25 1.73
CA ARG A 638 -8.29 -15.63 1.56
C ARG A 638 -7.64 -16.15 2.85
N GLU A 639 -6.84 -15.30 3.50
CA GLU A 639 -6.20 -15.64 4.77
C GLU A 639 -7.24 -15.86 5.87
N ALA A 640 -8.27 -15.01 5.96
CA ALA A 640 -9.38 -15.18 6.88
C ALA A 640 -10.11 -16.50 6.66
N LYS A 641 -10.46 -16.85 5.41
CA LYS A 641 -11.08 -18.12 5.05
C LYS A 641 -10.18 -19.32 5.38
N SER A 642 -8.88 -19.23 5.13
CA SER A 642 -7.91 -20.27 5.46
C SER A 642 -7.83 -20.52 6.98
N ILE A 643 -7.79 -19.44 7.77
CA ILE A 643 -7.77 -19.56 9.24
C ILE A 643 -9.08 -20.16 9.73
N LEU A 644 -10.23 -19.71 9.20
CA LEU A 644 -11.54 -20.26 9.59
C LEU A 644 -11.67 -21.75 9.31
N LYS A 645 -11.13 -22.25 8.19
CA LYS A 645 -11.08 -23.68 7.89
C LYS A 645 -10.25 -24.49 8.88
N SER A 646 -9.15 -23.91 9.37
CA SER A 646 -8.24 -24.58 10.32
C SER A 646 -8.65 -24.40 11.78
N LEU A 647 -9.64 -23.55 12.09
CA LEU A 647 -10.05 -23.25 13.45
C LEU A 647 -10.96 -24.35 14.00
N SER A 648 -10.50 -25.03 15.04
CA SER A 648 -11.22 -26.09 15.73
C SER A 648 -11.27 -25.85 17.24
N THR A 649 -12.08 -26.63 17.94
CA THR A 649 -12.14 -26.58 19.43
C THR A 649 -10.81 -26.89 20.09
N ASP A 650 -9.97 -27.71 19.46
CA ASP A 650 -8.69 -28.16 20.01
C ASP A 650 -7.61 -27.08 19.93
N ASN A 651 -7.65 -26.23 18.89
CA ASN A 651 -6.66 -25.16 18.68
C ASN A 651 -7.24 -23.75 18.90
N ILE A 652 -8.40 -23.64 19.54
CA ILE A 652 -9.18 -22.40 19.64
C ILE A 652 -8.36 -21.23 20.20
N GLU A 653 -7.52 -21.44 21.20
CA GLU A 653 -6.80 -20.36 21.85
C GLU A 653 -5.72 -19.73 20.95
N THR A 654 -4.91 -20.55 20.30
CA THR A 654 -3.84 -20.11 19.42
C THR A 654 -4.39 -19.60 18.08
N GLY A 655 -5.34 -20.31 17.49
CA GLY A 655 -6.00 -19.96 16.25
C GLY A 655 -6.80 -18.66 16.38
N SER A 656 -7.54 -18.49 17.48
CA SER A 656 -8.31 -17.27 17.72
C SER A 656 -7.45 -16.03 17.90
N ARG A 657 -6.29 -16.12 18.54
CA ARG A 657 -5.35 -14.98 18.64
C ARG A 657 -4.78 -14.59 17.28
N LYS A 658 -4.42 -15.59 16.44
CA LYS A 658 -3.97 -15.34 15.07
C LYS A 658 -5.08 -14.68 14.25
N PHE A 659 -6.29 -15.21 14.32
CA PHE A 659 -7.44 -14.68 13.62
C PHE A 659 -7.81 -13.27 14.09
N ALA A 660 -7.82 -13.03 15.40
CA ALA A 660 -8.09 -11.71 15.96
C ALA A 660 -7.06 -10.65 15.52
N ARG A 661 -5.79 -11.03 15.34
CA ARG A 661 -4.76 -10.13 14.79
C ARG A 661 -5.10 -9.72 13.37
N LEU A 662 -5.49 -10.67 12.53
CA LEU A 662 -5.91 -10.40 11.15
C LEU A 662 -7.16 -9.52 11.11
N LEU A 663 -8.20 -9.87 11.91
CA LEU A 663 -9.43 -9.08 12.03
C LEU A 663 -9.17 -7.65 12.54
N SER A 664 -8.18 -7.46 13.41
CA SER A 664 -7.83 -6.15 13.96
C SER A 664 -6.97 -5.30 13.02
N SER A 665 -6.23 -5.92 12.11
CA SER A 665 -5.38 -5.21 11.14
C SER A 665 -6.17 -4.71 9.94
N ASN A 666 -7.04 -5.54 9.38
CA ASN A 666 -7.90 -5.17 8.24
C ASN A 666 -9.35 -5.60 8.47
N PRO A 667 -10.07 -4.93 9.39
CA PRO A 667 -11.41 -5.36 9.78
C PRO A 667 -12.43 -5.27 8.64
N LEU A 668 -12.31 -4.28 7.74
CA LEU A 668 -13.24 -4.10 6.62
C LEU A 668 -13.22 -5.26 5.63
N ALA A 669 -12.03 -5.76 5.29
CA ALA A 669 -11.89 -6.86 4.35
C ALA A 669 -12.28 -8.22 4.95
N THR A 670 -12.05 -8.41 6.24
CA THR A 670 -12.10 -9.73 6.88
C THR A 670 -13.40 -10.02 7.64
N LEU A 671 -14.02 -9.00 8.25
CA LEU A 671 -15.23 -9.20 9.04
C LEU A 671 -16.46 -9.49 8.17
N LEU A 672 -16.59 -8.89 6.99
CA LEU A 672 -17.74 -9.14 6.12
C LEU A 672 -17.82 -10.61 5.66
N PRO A 673 -16.76 -11.23 5.13
CA PRO A 673 -16.79 -12.67 4.83
C PRO A 673 -17.00 -13.53 6.08
N THR A 674 -16.45 -13.12 7.22
CA THR A 674 -16.60 -13.85 8.49
C THR A 674 -18.09 -13.88 8.93
N ILE A 675 -18.78 -12.75 8.88
CA ILE A 675 -20.21 -12.70 9.23
C ILE A 675 -21.05 -13.50 8.25
N LYS A 676 -20.73 -13.49 6.94
CA LYS A 676 -21.39 -14.37 5.96
C LYS A 676 -21.23 -15.85 6.30
N GLN A 677 -20.09 -16.27 6.85
CA GLN A 677 -19.90 -17.65 7.30
C GLN A 677 -20.74 -17.99 8.54
N ILE A 678 -20.90 -17.04 9.47
CA ILE A 678 -21.77 -17.22 10.64
C ILE A 678 -23.24 -17.39 10.20
N GLU A 679 -23.68 -16.63 9.20
CA GLU A 679 -25.04 -16.75 8.67
C GLU A 679 -25.34 -18.14 8.06
N ASN A 680 -24.28 -18.79 7.53
CA ASN A 680 -24.42 -20.08 6.84
C ASN A 680 -24.22 -21.29 7.78
N TYR A 681 -23.41 -21.17 8.85
CA TYR A 681 -22.98 -22.31 9.66
C TYR A 681 -23.15 -22.06 11.16
N ASP A 682 -23.83 -22.97 11.87
CA ASP A 682 -24.15 -22.82 13.30
C ASP A 682 -22.93 -22.89 14.23
N LYS A 683 -22.01 -23.84 13.98
CA LYS A 683 -20.86 -24.11 14.85
C LYS A 683 -19.78 -23.01 14.83
N VAL A 684 -19.75 -22.21 13.77
CA VAL A 684 -18.73 -21.17 13.58
C VAL A 684 -18.94 -19.99 14.52
N SER A 685 -20.19 -19.72 14.95
CA SER A 685 -20.52 -18.57 15.78
C SER A 685 -19.78 -18.59 17.13
N GLU A 686 -19.69 -19.73 17.82
CA GLU A 686 -19.03 -19.84 19.11
C GLU A 686 -17.53 -19.60 19.02
N LEU A 687 -16.86 -20.14 17.99
CA LEU A 687 -15.44 -19.97 17.73
C LEU A 687 -15.09 -18.51 17.45
N ILE A 688 -15.96 -17.84 16.67
CA ILE A 688 -15.74 -16.42 16.35
C ILE A 688 -16.04 -15.54 17.57
N ILE A 689 -17.06 -15.82 18.39
CA ILE A 689 -17.30 -15.11 19.64
C ILE A 689 -16.07 -15.19 20.57
N PHE A 690 -15.41 -16.33 20.64
CA PHE A 690 -14.17 -16.43 21.40
C PHE A 690 -13.05 -15.56 20.82
N THR A 691 -12.94 -15.50 19.50
CA THR A 691 -11.96 -14.67 18.78
C THR A 691 -12.21 -13.18 19.01
N THR A 692 -13.47 -12.75 19.01
CA THR A 692 -13.82 -11.32 19.17
C THR A 692 -13.40 -10.71 20.50
N LYS A 693 -13.15 -11.53 21.54
CA LYS A 693 -12.60 -11.05 22.83
C LYS A 693 -11.23 -10.38 22.70
N PHE A 694 -10.49 -10.69 21.65
CA PHE A 694 -9.14 -10.18 21.39
C PHE A 694 -9.10 -9.04 20.36
N LEU A 695 -10.27 -8.56 19.88
CA LEU A 695 -10.35 -7.46 18.92
C LEU A 695 -9.96 -6.13 19.55
N ASN A 696 -9.41 -5.23 18.71
CA ASN A 696 -9.20 -3.83 19.07
C ASN A 696 -10.50 -3.02 18.91
N GLN A 697 -10.49 -1.76 19.37
CA GLN A 697 -11.66 -0.88 19.28
C GLN A 697 -12.09 -0.60 17.83
N PHE A 698 -11.15 -0.49 16.90
CA PHE A 698 -11.43 -0.36 15.48
C PHE A 698 -12.19 -1.59 14.94
N GLY A 699 -11.76 -2.77 15.32
CA GLY A 699 -12.44 -4.01 14.96
C GLY A 699 -13.89 -4.06 15.49
N TYR A 700 -14.13 -3.60 16.72
CA TYR A 700 -15.50 -3.53 17.26
C TYR A 700 -16.40 -2.53 16.53
N ASP A 701 -15.89 -1.34 16.20
CA ASP A 701 -16.67 -0.33 15.48
C ASP A 701 -17.04 -0.80 14.06
N VAL A 702 -16.09 -1.39 13.35
CA VAL A 702 -16.35 -1.98 12.03
C VAL A 702 -17.27 -3.20 12.13
N LEU A 703 -17.14 -4.02 13.17
CA LEU A 703 -18.02 -5.16 13.40
C LEU A 703 -19.47 -4.70 13.59
N GLN A 704 -19.70 -3.66 14.40
CA GLN A 704 -21.02 -3.07 14.58
C GLN A 704 -21.57 -2.54 13.25
N TYR A 705 -20.76 -1.83 12.48
CA TYR A 705 -21.14 -1.35 11.15
C TYR A 705 -21.56 -2.51 10.21
N ILE A 706 -20.76 -3.58 10.16
CA ILE A 706 -21.05 -4.74 9.30
C ILE A 706 -22.31 -5.48 9.77
N LEU A 707 -22.52 -5.61 11.08
CA LEU A 707 -23.74 -6.20 11.61
C LEU A 707 -24.97 -5.40 11.18
N LEU A 708 -24.93 -4.07 11.31
CA LEU A 708 -25.99 -3.18 10.84
C LEU A 708 -26.20 -3.30 9.32
N LEU A 709 -25.11 -3.32 8.54
CA LEU A 709 -25.16 -3.51 7.10
C LEU A 709 -25.83 -4.83 6.72
N ARG A 710 -25.51 -5.92 7.42
CA ARG A 710 -26.10 -7.24 7.16
C ARG A 710 -27.56 -7.35 7.58
N LEU A 711 -27.95 -6.68 8.66
CA LEU A 711 -29.35 -6.60 9.12
C LEU A 711 -30.24 -5.73 8.21
N THR A 712 -29.67 -4.68 7.61
CA THR A 712 -30.40 -3.77 6.71
C THR A 712 -30.45 -4.27 5.26
N TYR A 713 -29.65 -5.27 4.91
CA TYR A 713 -29.61 -5.79 3.55
C TYR A 713 -30.94 -6.47 3.19
N SER A 714 -31.51 -6.10 2.04
CA SER A 714 -32.79 -6.64 1.56
C SER A 714 -32.69 -8.13 1.19
N ARG A 715 -33.14 -8.99 2.09
CA ARG A 715 -33.17 -10.45 1.93
C ARG A 715 -34.49 -11.03 2.43
N PRO A 716 -34.88 -12.21 1.97
CA PRO A 716 -36.06 -12.89 2.52
C PRO A 716 -35.88 -13.16 4.02
N ILE A 717 -36.80 -12.66 4.82
CA ILE A 717 -36.82 -12.84 6.28
C ILE A 717 -37.45 -14.18 6.67
N MET A 718 -38.41 -14.64 5.85
CA MET A 718 -39.10 -15.92 6.02
C MET A 718 -38.52 -16.94 5.05
N GLN A 719 -38.56 -18.22 5.42
CA GLN A 719 -38.26 -19.33 4.54
C GLN A 719 -39.36 -19.47 3.45
N ASP A 720 -39.11 -20.29 2.45
CA ASP A 720 -40.01 -20.54 1.33
C ASP A 720 -41.35 -21.13 1.79
N ASP A 721 -41.40 -21.72 2.97
CA ASP A 721 -42.64 -22.26 3.60
C ASP A 721 -43.59 -21.15 4.12
N GLY A 722 -43.12 -19.89 4.17
CA GLY A 722 -43.89 -18.74 4.67
C GLY A 722 -44.20 -18.77 6.17
N ILE A 723 -43.74 -19.79 6.91
CA ILE A 723 -44.03 -20.04 8.33
C ILE A 723 -42.80 -19.79 9.19
N ASN A 724 -41.69 -20.36 8.81
CA ASN A 724 -40.47 -20.31 9.56
C ASN A 724 -39.60 -19.09 9.17
N GLN A 725 -38.94 -18.53 10.15
CA GLN A 725 -37.98 -17.46 9.92
C GLN A 725 -36.73 -18.02 9.26
N SER A 726 -36.11 -17.26 8.38
CA SER A 726 -34.85 -17.63 7.72
C SER A 726 -33.77 -17.89 8.74
N MET A 727 -32.99 -18.95 8.54
CA MET A 727 -31.95 -19.39 9.48
C MET A 727 -30.87 -18.33 9.71
N TRP A 728 -30.57 -17.51 8.71
CA TRP A 728 -29.56 -16.45 8.85
C TRP A 728 -29.94 -15.43 9.94
N VAL A 729 -31.23 -15.13 10.11
CA VAL A 729 -31.71 -14.19 11.16
C VAL A 729 -31.44 -14.78 12.53
N GLN A 730 -31.79 -16.05 12.74
CA GLN A 730 -31.62 -16.74 14.02
C GLN A 730 -30.13 -16.83 14.38
N ARG A 731 -29.29 -17.26 13.42
CA ARG A 731 -27.85 -17.39 13.64
C ARG A 731 -27.19 -16.05 13.97
N LEU A 732 -27.58 -15.00 13.25
CA LEU A 732 -27.06 -13.66 13.49
C LEU A 732 -27.53 -13.12 14.84
N ALA A 733 -28.78 -13.38 15.26
CA ALA A 733 -29.31 -13.01 16.57
C ALA A 733 -28.54 -13.71 17.71
N VAL A 734 -28.31 -15.01 17.59
CA VAL A 734 -27.52 -15.79 18.57
C VAL A 734 -26.07 -15.28 18.63
N PHE A 735 -25.49 -14.96 17.48
CA PHE A 735 -24.13 -14.37 17.43
C PHE A 735 -24.09 -13.02 18.14
N ILE A 736 -25.00 -12.10 17.84
CA ILE A 736 -25.09 -10.77 18.47
C ILE A 736 -25.23 -10.91 19.98
N ALA A 737 -26.13 -11.77 20.45
CA ALA A 737 -26.34 -11.99 21.88
C ALA A 737 -25.10 -12.59 22.56
N GLY A 738 -24.44 -13.57 21.94
CA GLY A 738 -23.19 -14.13 22.41
C GLY A 738 -22.03 -13.14 22.45
N LEU A 739 -21.99 -12.25 21.48
CA LEU A 739 -21.00 -11.17 21.38
C LEU A 739 -21.16 -10.15 22.51
N VAL A 740 -22.37 -9.66 22.75
CA VAL A 740 -22.70 -8.74 23.85
C VAL A 740 -22.36 -9.35 25.20
N LYS A 741 -22.63 -10.65 25.37
CA LYS A 741 -22.29 -11.38 26.60
C LYS A 741 -20.79 -11.49 26.81
N SER A 742 -20.04 -11.79 25.76
CA SER A 742 -18.62 -12.12 25.84
C SER A 742 -17.70 -10.90 25.75
N CYS A 743 -18.14 -9.82 25.10
CA CYS A 743 -17.36 -8.62 24.82
C CYS A 743 -18.00 -7.36 25.43
N PRO A 744 -17.97 -7.19 26.76
CA PRO A 744 -18.58 -6.02 27.43
C PRO A 744 -17.90 -4.69 27.11
N GLN A 745 -16.78 -4.71 26.37
CA GLN A 745 -16.03 -3.51 25.94
C GLN A 745 -16.58 -2.92 24.65
N MET A 746 -17.37 -3.68 23.88
CA MET A 746 -17.98 -3.24 22.65
C MET A 746 -19.12 -2.28 22.94
N ASP A 747 -19.11 -1.14 22.30
CA ASP A 747 -20.26 -0.22 22.28
C ASP A 747 -21.31 -0.72 21.29
N ILE A 748 -22.51 -0.98 21.76
CA ILE A 748 -23.62 -1.49 20.95
C ILE A 748 -24.79 -0.50 20.89
N SER A 749 -24.56 0.75 21.26
CA SER A 749 -25.60 1.81 21.32
C SER A 749 -26.37 1.92 20.00
N GLU A 750 -25.67 1.93 18.88
CA GLU A 750 -26.27 2.06 17.55
C GLU A 750 -27.09 0.84 17.14
N LEU A 751 -26.62 -0.34 17.54
CA LEU A 751 -27.38 -1.57 17.31
C LEU A 751 -28.70 -1.56 18.10
N ILE A 752 -28.66 -1.07 19.34
CA ILE A 752 -29.88 -0.90 20.16
C ILE A 752 -30.81 0.15 19.52
N THR A 753 -30.28 1.28 19.07
CA THR A 753 -31.06 2.29 18.33
C THR A 753 -31.72 1.70 17.09
N TYR A 754 -31.00 0.88 16.35
CA TYR A 754 -31.56 0.17 15.19
C TYR A 754 -32.69 -0.79 15.58
N ILE A 755 -32.49 -1.57 16.65
CA ILE A 755 -33.50 -2.53 17.13
C ILE A 755 -34.76 -1.78 17.54
N ILE A 756 -34.66 -0.65 18.27
CA ILE A 756 -35.82 0.14 18.67
C ILE A 756 -36.55 0.69 17.45
N LYS A 757 -35.87 1.25 16.47
CA LYS A 757 -36.46 1.72 15.23
C LYS A 757 -37.17 0.58 14.45
N GLN A 758 -36.58 -0.60 14.44
CA GLN A 758 -37.19 -1.77 13.78
C GLN A 758 -38.39 -2.31 14.56
N LEU A 759 -38.43 -2.18 15.88
CA LEU A 759 -39.62 -2.50 16.69
C LEU A 759 -40.78 -1.55 16.37
N HIS A 760 -40.54 -0.27 16.11
CA HIS A 760 -41.56 0.65 15.63
C HIS A 760 -42.22 0.21 14.30
N VAL A 761 -41.40 -0.38 13.41
CA VAL A 761 -41.88 -0.93 12.12
C VAL A 761 -42.57 -2.29 12.31
N GLY A 762 -42.36 -2.94 13.46
CA GLY A 762 -42.90 -4.30 13.70
C GLY A 762 -42.07 -5.41 13.02
N SER A 763 -40.79 -5.19 12.81
CA SER A 763 -39.91 -6.15 12.14
C SER A 763 -39.69 -7.40 13.00
N SER A 764 -39.87 -8.59 12.40
CA SER A 764 -39.60 -9.86 13.08
C SER A 764 -38.09 -10.06 13.42
N ILE A 765 -37.21 -9.40 12.70
CA ILE A 765 -35.74 -9.42 12.98
C ILE A 765 -35.48 -8.84 14.37
N ALA A 766 -36.06 -7.67 14.68
CA ALA A 766 -35.86 -7.01 15.96
C ALA A 766 -36.42 -7.85 17.12
N ILE A 767 -37.55 -8.51 16.91
CA ILE A 767 -38.18 -9.40 17.89
C ILE A 767 -37.26 -10.56 18.24
N THR A 768 -36.68 -11.20 17.21
CA THR A 768 -35.76 -12.34 17.38
C THR A 768 -34.44 -11.90 18.07
N ILE A 769 -33.86 -10.78 17.68
CA ILE A 769 -32.64 -10.27 18.31
C ILE A 769 -32.89 -9.90 19.77
N MET A 770 -34.01 -9.24 20.09
CA MET A 770 -34.35 -8.90 21.47
C MET A 770 -34.55 -10.13 22.34
N LYS A 771 -35.25 -11.17 21.83
CA LYS A 771 -35.43 -12.43 22.50
C LYS A 771 -34.09 -13.08 22.85
N GLU A 772 -33.18 -13.19 21.88
CA GLU A 772 -31.86 -13.76 22.10
C GLU A 772 -30.99 -12.91 23.02
N LEU A 773 -31.07 -11.58 22.94
CA LEU A 773 -30.35 -10.70 23.88
C LEU A 773 -30.81 -10.92 25.32
N ILE A 774 -32.10 -10.94 25.58
CA ILE A 774 -32.66 -11.13 26.93
C ILE A 774 -32.30 -12.53 27.47
N SER A 775 -32.46 -13.56 26.64
CA SER A 775 -32.20 -14.94 27.08
C SER A 775 -30.71 -15.22 27.31
N THR A 776 -29.85 -14.73 26.44
CA THR A 776 -28.40 -15.06 26.51
C THR A 776 -27.63 -14.11 27.42
N VAL A 777 -27.88 -12.79 27.34
CA VAL A 777 -27.14 -11.78 28.10
C VAL A 777 -27.70 -11.65 29.51
N ALA A 778 -28.98 -11.43 29.66
CA ALA A 778 -29.63 -11.31 30.97
C ALA A 778 -29.90 -12.67 31.63
N GLY A 779 -29.94 -13.75 30.86
CA GLY A 779 -30.13 -15.10 31.39
C GLY A 779 -31.57 -15.42 31.77
N ILE A 780 -32.55 -14.65 31.28
CA ILE A 780 -33.99 -14.82 31.55
C ILE A 780 -34.53 -15.86 30.57
N ARG A 781 -35.00 -17.00 31.12
CA ARG A 781 -35.58 -18.07 30.32
C ARG A 781 -37.10 -17.93 30.15
N ASP A 782 -37.57 -18.42 29.01
CA ASP A 782 -38.99 -18.48 28.68
C ASP A 782 -39.73 -19.35 29.65
N LEU A 783 -40.98 -18.96 29.95
CA LEU A 783 -41.91 -19.73 30.74
C LEU A 783 -42.65 -20.83 29.96
N ASN A 784 -42.43 -20.90 28.65
CA ASN A 784 -43.01 -21.93 27.80
C ASN A 784 -42.58 -23.31 28.28
N HIS A 785 -43.53 -24.24 28.41
CA HIS A 785 -43.27 -25.61 28.88
C HIS A 785 -42.85 -25.74 30.36
N VAL A 786 -43.09 -24.72 31.20
CA VAL A 786 -42.89 -24.81 32.64
C VAL A 786 -44.05 -25.47 33.33
N SER A 787 -43.80 -26.43 34.22
CA SER A 787 -44.86 -27.09 35.02
C SER A 787 -45.50 -26.10 35.98
N ARG A 788 -46.81 -26.34 36.29
CA ARG A 788 -47.56 -25.54 37.26
C ARG A 788 -46.85 -25.38 38.61
N GLU A 789 -46.20 -26.45 39.07
CA GLU A 789 -45.46 -26.43 40.34
C GLU A 789 -44.27 -25.46 40.28
N ARG A 790 -43.53 -25.41 39.17
CA ARG A 790 -42.43 -24.48 39.00
C ARG A 790 -42.91 -23.04 38.86
N LEU A 791 -44.05 -22.81 38.20
CA LEU A 791 -44.68 -21.48 38.15
C LEU A 791 -45.07 -20.98 39.52
N ILE A 792 -45.61 -21.85 40.41
CA ILE A 792 -45.90 -21.51 41.81
C ILE A 792 -44.61 -21.13 42.58
N LEU A 793 -43.49 -21.83 42.37
CA LEU A 793 -42.24 -21.47 42.98
C LEU A 793 -41.73 -20.12 42.55
N ILE A 794 -41.83 -19.77 41.26
CA ILE A 794 -41.41 -18.47 40.70
C ILE A 794 -42.24 -17.35 41.27
N ASN A 795 -43.49 -17.57 41.56
CA ASN A 795 -44.40 -16.57 42.11
C ASN A 795 -44.44 -16.55 43.68
N SER A 796 -43.60 -17.33 44.31
CA SER A 796 -43.52 -17.40 45.78
C SER A 796 -42.52 -16.41 46.38
N SER A 797 -42.01 -16.69 47.61
CA SER A 797 -41.02 -15.85 48.29
C SER A 797 -39.67 -15.81 47.53
N ARG A 798 -38.87 -14.73 47.71
CA ARG A 798 -37.61 -14.55 47.05
C ARG A 798 -36.67 -15.77 47.06
N PRO A 799 -36.48 -16.52 48.19
CA PRO A 799 -35.67 -17.73 48.17
C PRO A 799 -36.24 -18.84 47.30
N LEU A 800 -37.57 -19.05 47.30
CA LEU A 800 -38.25 -20.06 46.48
C LEU A 800 -38.26 -19.64 45.00
N GLN A 801 -38.41 -18.38 44.73
CA GLN A 801 -38.29 -17.79 43.39
C GLN A 801 -36.92 -18.07 42.79
N LYS A 802 -35.84 -17.79 43.55
CA LYS A 802 -34.45 -18.10 43.11
C LYS A 802 -34.25 -19.59 42.81
N TYR A 803 -34.85 -20.45 43.64
CA TYR A 803 -34.83 -21.88 43.41
C TYR A 803 -35.64 -22.30 42.20
N GLY A 804 -36.83 -21.71 42.04
CA GLY A 804 -37.71 -21.93 40.86
C GLY A 804 -37.00 -21.54 39.56
N HIS A 805 -36.33 -20.40 39.52
CA HIS A 805 -35.57 -19.99 38.37
C HIS A 805 -34.45 -20.95 38.02
N LYS A 806 -33.74 -21.49 39.01
CA LYS A 806 -32.71 -22.52 38.76
C LYS A 806 -33.28 -23.80 38.15
N LEU A 807 -34.48 -24.20 38.57
CA LEU A 807 -35.13 -25.38 38.03
C LEU A 807 -35.55 -25.27 36.57
N ILE A 808 -35.68 -24.05 36.04
CA ILE A 808 -35.96 -23.81 34.61
C ILE A 808 -34.68 -23.37 33.85
N PHE A 809 -33.53 -23.56 34.46
CA PHE A 809 -32.24 -23.13 33.90
C PHE A 809 -32.12 -21.62 33.67
N ASP A 810 -32.86 -20.82 34.42
CA ASP A 810 -32.76 -19.36 34.40
C ASP A 810 -31.53 -18.91 35.22
N VAL A 811 -30.60 -18.25 34.55
CA VAL A 811 -29.30 -17.85 35.11
C VAL A 811 -29.23 -16.33 35.37
N ARG A 812 -30.39 -15.64 35.51
CA ARG A 812 -30.43 -14.18 35.72
C ARG A 812 -29.61 -13.72 36.93
N ASN A 813 -29.55 -14.53 38.01
CA ASN A 813 -28.77 -14.19 39.19
C ASN A 813 -27.24 -14.21 38.95
N GLU A 814 -26.78 -15.09 38.07
CA GLU A 814 -25.38 -15.20 37.66
C GLU A 814 -25.00 -14.09 36.67
N ASN A 815 -25.90 -13.75 35.76
CA ASN A 815 -25.73 -12.73 34.73
C ASN A 815 -26.18 -11.33 35.16
N LYS A 816 -26.42 -11.08 36.43
CA LYS A 816 -27.00 -9.81 36.96
C LYS A 816 -26.25 -8.57 36.44
N SER A 817 -24.92 -8.59 36.47
CA SER A 817 -24.09 -7.47 36.00
C SER A 817 -24.25 -7.19 34.50
N LEU A 818 -24.42 -8.23 33.69
CA LEU A 818 -24.62 -8.11 32.25
C LEU A 818 -26.03 -7.64 31.93
N GLY A 819 -27.04 -8.14 32.63
CA GLY A 819 -28.42 -7.66 32.53
C GLY A 819 -28.55 -6.18 32.90
N MET A 820 -27.86 -5.74 33.96
CA MET A 820 -27.81 -4.33 34.34
C MET A 820 -27.13 -3.45 33.26
N LYS A 821 -26.05 -3.92 32.66
CA LYS A 821 -25.42 -3.21 31.54
C LYS A 821 -26.36 -3.11 30.33
N LEU A 822 -27.03 -4.18 29.97
CA LEU A 822 -28.02 -4.15 28.90
C LEU A 822 -29.13 -3.15 29.21
N MET A 823 -29.61 -3.11 30.45
CA MET A 823 -30.64 -2.14 30.89
C MET A 823 -30.14 -0.70 30.82
N THR A 824 -28.88 -0.43 31.21
CA THR A 824 -28.32 0.94 31.11
C THR A 824 -28.25 1.44 29.68
N LEU A 825 -28.07 0.57 28.68
CA LEU A 825 -28.13 0.97 27.26
C LEU A 825 -29.55 1.41 26.84
N PHE A 826 -30.60 0.73 27.33
CA PHE A 826 -32.00 1.15 27.10
C PHE A 826 -32.33 2.42 27.87
N GLN A 827 -31.80 2.59 29.07
CA GLN A 827 -31.96 3.80 29.88
C GLN A 827 -31.31 5.03 29.24
N ASN A 828 -30.12 4.87 28.69
CA ASN A 828 -29.40 5.96 28.02
C ASN A 828 -30.13 6.51 26.78
N GLN A 829 -31.03 5.72 26.23
CA GLN A 829 -31.85 6.08 25.08
C GLN A 829 -33.28 6.44 25.46
N ASP A 830 -33.60 6.52 26.78
CA ASP A 830 -34.93 6.74 27.33
C ASP A 830 -36.04 5.79 26.78
N ALA A 831 -35.62 4.61 26.31
CA ALA A 831 -36.47 3.70 25.57
C ALA A 831 -37.15 2.59 26.44
N VAL A 832 -36.88 2.55 27.75
CA VAL A 832 -37.31 1.44 28.61
C VAL A 832 -38.83 1.25 28.58
N SER A 833 -39.57 2.30 28.84
CA SER A 833 -41.04 2.27 28.81
C SER A 833 -41.58 2.20 27.38
N GLU A 834 -40.95 2.86 26.45
CA GLU A 834 -41.29 2.85 25.05
C GLU A 834 -41.31 1.40 24.47
N ILE A 835 -40.27 0.61 24.77
CA ILE A 835 -40.21 -0.78 24.34
C ILE A 835 -41.37 -1.63 24.93
N ILE A 836 -41.73 -1.40 26.20
CA ILE A 836 -42.87 -2.08 26.81
C ILE A 836 -44.17 -1.80 26.00
N VAL A 837 -44.44 -0.52 25.73
CA VAL A 837 -45.62 -0.09 24.97
C VAL A 837 -45.59 -0.64 23.55
N LEU A 838 -44.44 -0.59 22.89
CA LEU A 838 -44.26 -1.11 21.52
C LEU A 838 -44.52 -2.62 21.45
N LEU A 839 -43.91 -3.39 22.34
CA LEU A 839 -44.11 -4.84 22.37
C LEU A 839 -45.56 -5.22 22.68
N TYR A 840 -46.21 -4.49 23.58
CA TYR A 840 -47.62 -4.68 23.88
C TYR A 840 -48.50 -4.39 22.66
N ASN A 841 -48.31 -3.25 21.98
CA ASN A 841 -49.05 -2.87 20.80
C ASN A 841 -48.82 -3.84 19.62
N LEU A 842 -47.59 -4.31 19.44
CA LEU A 842 -47.27 -5.34 18.42
C LEU A 842 -48.02 -6.65 18.70
N ASN A 843 -48.09 -7.04 19.96
CA ASN A 843 -48.88 -8.21 20.37
C ASN A 843 -50.36 -8.05 20.04
N LEU A 844 -50.96 -6.87 20.31
CA LEU A 844 -52.35 -6.57 19.94
C LEU A 844 -52.57 -6.59 18.42
N ASN A 845 -51.62 -5.99 17.67
CA ASN A 845 -51.70 -5.95 16.21
C ASN A 845 -51.62 -7.35 15.58
N ILE A 846 -50.80 -8.26 16.12
CA ILE A 846 -50.74 -9.64 15.67
C ILE A 846 -52.08 -10.36 15.88
N ASN A 847 -52.76 -10.16 17.05
CA ASN A 847 -54.03 -10.74 17.36
C ASN A 847 -55.16 -10.30 16.41
N GLN A 848 -55.00 -9.16 15.75
CA GLN A 848 -55.96 -8.58 14.79
C GLN A 848 -55.69 -9.04 13.34
N GLN A 849 -54.58 -9.70 13.07
CA GLN A 849 -54.22 -10.16 11.72
C GLN A 849 -55.06 -11.40 11.31
N ASP A 850 -55.51 -11.40 10.08
CA ASP A 850 -56.18 -12.56 9.48
C ASP A 850 -55.18 -13.59 8.99
N LEU A 851 -54.56 -14.27 9.92
CA LEU A 851 -53.56 -15.31 9.68
C LEU A 851 -54.12 -16.69 9.98
N HIS A 852 -53.55 -17.72 9.36
CA HIS A 852 -53.87 -19.08 9.72
C HIS A 852 -53.69 -19.31 11.24
N TYR A 853 -54.69 -19.89 11.90
CA TYR A 853 -54.77 -20.03 13.36
C TYR A 853 -53.49 -20.55 14.02
N LYS A 854 -52.86 -21.53 13.42
CA LYS A 854 -51.60 -22.09 13.94
C LYS A 854 -50.44 -21.07 13.91
N ILE A 855 -50.33 -20.28 12.85
CA ILE A 855 -49.29 -19.23 12.70
C ILE A 855 -49.58 -18.09 13.68
N LEU A 856 -50.85 -17.69 13.78
CA LEU A 856 -51.30 -16.67 14.71
C LEU A 856 -50.91 -17.04 16.15
N SER A 857 -51.28 -18.26 16.57
CA SER A 857 -50.97 -18.78 17.91
C SER A 857 -49.48 -18.74 18.20
N SER A 858 -48.66 -19.26 17.29
CA SER A 858 -47.19 -19.26 17.45
C SER A 858 -46.61 -17.87 17.60
N LYS A 859 -47.06 -16.92 16.76
CA LYS A 859 -46.60 -15.54 16.84
C LYS A 859 -47.04 -14.82 18.12
N CYS A 860 -48.25 -15.07 18.56
CA CYS A 860 -48.78 -14.52 19.82
C CYS A 860 -48.02 -15.06 21.02
N ASP A 861 -47.69 -16.35 21.05
CA ASP A 861 -46.92 -16.96 22.11
C ASP A 861 -45.51 -16.39 22.16
N GLU A 862 -44.88 -16.20 21.00
CA GLU A 862 -43.53 -15.59 20.90
C GLU A 862 -43.54 -14.14 21.41
N MET A 863 -44.55 -13.34 21.04
CA MET A 863 -44.64 -11.93 21.50
C MET A 863 -44.97 -11.82 22.97
N ASN A 864 -45.88 -12.64 23.49
CA ASN A 864 -46.18 -12.68 24.90
C ASN A 864 -44.95 -13.07 25.74
N THR A 865 -44.24 -14.04 25.29
CA THR A 865 -42.99 -14.50 25.92
C THR A 865 -41.95 -13.40 25.93
N LEU A 866 -41.75 -12.71 24.81
CA LEU A 866 -40.81 -11.61 24.72
C LEU A 866 -41.19 -10.44 25.64
N LEU A 867 -42.46 -10.02 25.62
CA LEU A 867 -42.99 -8.96 26.48
C LEU A 867 -42.79 -9.31 27.95
N TRP A 868 -43.12 -10.55 28.35
CA TRP A 868 -42.91 -11.01 29.73
C TRP A 868 -41.42 -10.98 30.10
N SER A 869 -40.55 -11.53 29.27
CA SER A 869 -39.13 -11.60 29.51
C SER A 869 -38.46 -10.21 29.62
N TYR A 870 -38.97 -9.25 28.81
CA TYR A 870 -38.51 -7.87 28.88
C TYR A 870 -38.95 -7.16 30.18
N ILE A 871 -40.20 -7.34 30.59
CA ILE A 871 -40.72 -6.82 31.85
C ILE A 871 -39.92 -7.41 33.04
N GLU A 872 -39.63 -8.69 33.00
CA GLU A 872 -38.80 -9.31 34.05
C GLU A 872 -37.38 -8.74 34.06
N LEU A 873 -36.80 -8.42 32.91
CA LEU A 873 -35.50 -7.75 32.83
C LEU A 873 -35.58 -6.34 33.47
N VAL A 874 -36.62 -5.57 33.16
CA VAL A 874 -36.85 -4.23 33.74
C VAL A 874 -36.96 -4.29 35.25
N LYS A 875 -37.78 -5.22 35.79
CA LYS A 875 -37.98 -5.41 37.24
C LYS A 875 -36.67 -5.85 37.93
N TYR A 876 -35.92 -6.79 37.31
CA TYR A 876 -34.72 -7.35 37.94
C TYR A 876 -33.53 -6.41 37.94
N SER A 877 -33.43 -5.57 36.92
CA SER A 877 -32.27 -4.71 36.70
C SER A 877 -32.39 -3.33 37.37
N ASN A 878 -33.62 -2.88 37.69
CA ASN A 878 -33.83 -1.61 38.35
C ASN A 878 -34.00 -1.80 39.86
N THR A 879 -33.41 -0.88 40.65
CA THR A 879 -33.65 -0.78 42.08
C THR A 879 -34.99 -0.09 42.33
N HIS A 880 -35.58 -0.27 43.53
CA HIS A 880 -36.85 0.33 43.89
C HIS A 880 -36.87 1.86 43.64
N ASP A 881 -35.83 2.58 43.99
CA ASP A 881 -35.72 4.03 43.83
C ASP A 881 -35.61 4.51 42.37
N ASN A 882 -35.08 3.67 41.51
CA ASN A 882 -34.90 4.00 40.09
C ASN A 882 -36.04 3.52 39.19
N PHE A 883 -36.80 2.57 39.64
CA PHE A 883 -37.88 1.98 38.84
C PHE A 883 -38.91 3.04 38.33
N PRO A 884 -39.44 3.94 39.20
CA PRO A 884 -40.41 4.96 38.75
C PRO A 884 -39.79 6.05 37.87
N LYS A 885 -38.48 6.15 37.77
CA LYS A 885 -37.81 7.11 36.85
C LYS A 885 -37.84 6.63 35.41
N TYR A 886 -37.73 5.35 35.19
CA TYR A 886 -37.59 4.78 33.86
C TYR A 886 -38.87 4.09 33.36
N VAL A 887 -39.74 3.69 34.26
CA VAL A 887 -41.02 3.06 33.89
C VAL A 887 -42.14 4.09 34.04
N TYR A 888 -42.98 4.17 32.98
CA TYR A 888 -44.12 5.10 33.03
C TYR A 888 -45.02 4.82 34.23
N PRO A 889 -45.59 5.86 34.87
CA PRO A 889 -46.53 5.72 35.98
C PRO A 889 -47.68 4.77 35.62
N PHE A 890 -48.14 4.01 36.61
CA PHE A 890 -49.20 3.03 36.44
C PHE A 890 -50.46 3.63 35.79
N GLU A 891 -50.83 4.85 36.22
CA GLU A 891 -51.95 5.63 35.68
C GLU A 891 -51.80 5.91 34.17
N ARG A 892 -50.59 6.32 33.76
CA ARG A 892 -50.29 6.62 32.37
C ARG A 892 -50.33 5.40 31.46
N LEU A 893 -49.87 4.25 31.94
CA LEU A 893 -49.90 2.99 31.20
C LEU A 893 -51.32 2.57 30.83
N ILE A 894 -52.31 2.78 31.75
CA ILE A 894 -53.68 2.40 31.54
C ILE A 894 -54.45 3.47 30.74
N ASN A 895 -54.38 4.76 31.17
CA ASN A 895 -55.19 5.83 30.60
C ASN A 895 -54.68 6.31 29.22
N GLU A 896 -53.36 6.44 29.04
CA GLU A 896 -52.79 6.95 27.78
C GLU A 896 -52.49 5.84 26.79
N PHE A 897 -51.83 4.79 27.27
CA PHE A 897 -51.34 3.71 26.39
C PHE A 897 -52.28 2.51 26.29
N HIS A 898 -53.41 2.52 27.02
CA HIS A 898 -54.47 1.48 27.02
C HIS A 898 -53.89 0.07 27.23
N ILE A 899 -52.85 -0.05 28.08
CA ILE A 899 -52.33 -1.36 28.46
C ILE A 899 -53.33 -2.05 29.36
N SER A 900 -53.63 -3.30 29.10
CA SER A 900 -54.59 -4.04 29.90
C SER A 900 -54.18 -4.16 31.37
N THR A 901 -55.13 -4.08 32.24
CA THR A 901 -54.93 -4.10 33.70
C THR A 901 -54.05 -5.25 34.20
N PRO A 902 -54.16 -6.48 33.71
CA PRO A 902 -53.25 -7.57 34.11
C PRO A 902 -51.79 -7.30 33.81
N TRP A 903 -51.49 -6.71 32.61
CA TRP A 903 -50.12 -6.39 32.25
C TRP A 903 -49.57 -5.20 33.03
N ALA A 904 -50.38 -4.18 33.25
CA ALA A 904 -50.00 -3.01 34.06
C ALA A 904 -49.68 -3.42 35.50
N PHE A 905 -50.49 -4.25 36.13
CA PHE A 905 -50.18 -4.82 37.44
C PHE A 905 -48.97 -5.76 37.41
N HIS A 906 -48.79 -6.53 36.35
CA HIS A 906 -47.58 -7.37 36.26
C HIS A 906 -46.31 -6.50 36.24
N ILE A 907 -46.30 -5.35 35.56
CA ILE A 907 -45.17 -4.42 35.52
C ILE A 907 -44.91 -3.84 36.93
N TRP A 908 -45.93 -3.33 37.62
CA TRP A 908 -45.81 -2.58 38.85
C TRP A 908 -45.93 -3.42 40.12
N ARG A 909 -46.30 -4.68 40.03
CA ARG A 909 -46.64 -5.52 41.20
C ARG A 909 -45.51 -5.66 42.20
N ASP A 910 -44.25 -5.83 41.77
CA ASP A 910 -43.13 -5.99 42.67
C ASP A 910 -42.76 -4.70 43.35
N TYR A 911 -42.95 -3.57 42.70
CA TYR A 911 -42.76 -2.23 43.30
C TYR A 911 -43.80 -2.00 44.37
N PHE A 912 -45.08 -2.28 44.10
CA PHE A 912 -46.14 -2.12 45.11
C PHE A 912 -45.97 -3.07 46.27
N LYS A 913 -45.46 -4.27 46.11
CA LYS A 913 -45.20 -5.17 47.19
C LYS A 913 -44.07 -4.63 48.09
N GLU A 914 -43.03 -4.06 47.55
CA GLU A 914 -41.96 -3.46 48.35
C GLU A 914 -42.43 -2.23 49.09
N GLU A 915 -43.30 -1.43 48.47
CA GLU A 915 -43.95 -0.25 49.09
C GLU A 915 -44.84 -0.68 50.29
N ASP A 916 -45.67 -1.73 50.08
CA ASP A 916 -46.50 -2.32 51.10
C ASP A 916 -45.67 -2.93 52.28
N GLU A 917 -44.56 -3.57 51.98
CA GLU A 917 -43.61 -4.06 53.01
C GLU A 917 -42.97 -2.94 53.80
N ILE A 918 -42.75 -1.76 53.22
CA ILE A 918 -42.17 -0.59 53.85
C ILE A 918 -43.22 0.15 54.69
N SER A 919 -44.44 0.32 54.14
CA SER A 919 -45.49 1.08 54.78
C SER A 919 -46.27 0.29 55.83
N GLY A 920 -46.31 -1.05 55.65
CA GLY A 920 -47.10 -1.97 56.51
C GLY A 920 -48.61 -1.89 56.32
N ASP A 921 -49.09 -1.10 55.37
CA ASP A 921 -50.53 -0.85 55.12
C ASP A 921 -50.96 -1.25 53.70
N LEU A 922 -51.76 -2.32 53.57
CA LEU A 922 -52.35 -2.78 52.31
C LEU A 922 -53.58 -1.96 51.86
N SER A 923 -54.08 -1.07 52.67
CA SER A 923 -55.31 -0.33 52.44
C SER A 923 -55.11 1.04 51.79
N ASN A 924 -53.89 1.49 51.58
CA ASN A 924 -53.55 2.76 50.96
C ASN A 924 -53.67 2.70 49.41
N PHE A 925 -54.79 3.17 48.87
CA PHE A 925 -55.12 3.20 47.46
C PHE A 925 -55.05 4.61 46.84
N SER A 926 -54.51 5.61 47.55
CA SER A 926 -54.48 7.00 47.09
C SER A 926 -53.82 7.21 45.73
N SER A 927 -52.84 6.35 45.37
CA SER A 927 -52.15 6.36 44.08
C SER A 927 -53.00 5.90 42.89
N TYR A 928 -54.18 5.30 43.16
CA TYR A 928 -55.02 4.67 42.10
C TYR A 928 -56.37 5.38 41.97
N GLU A 929 -56.63 6.45 42.67
CA GLU A 929 -57.96 7.14 42.66
C GLU A 929 -58.34 7.72 41.30
N LYS A 930 -57.31 8.09 40.50
CA LYS A 930 -57.44 8.73 39.21
C LYS A 930 -57.52 7.77 38.02
N ILE A 931 -57.43 6.47 38.27
CA ILE A 931 -57.34 5.49 37.22
C ILE A 931 -58.76 4.98 36.90
N ASP A 932 -59.12 4.98 35.62
CA ASP A 932 -60.36 4.41 35.15
C ASP A 932 -60.13 2.96 34.69
N PHE A 933 -60.66 2.00 35.46
CA PHE A 933 -60.56 0.59 35.11
C PHE A 933 -61.81 0.15 34.33
N PRO A 934 -61.69 -0.19 33.03
CA PRO A 934 -62.84 -0.55 32.22
C PRO A 934 -63.56 -1.84 32.76
N GLU A 935 -62.83 -2.72 33.42
CA GLU A 935 -63.36 -3.95 33.98
C GLU A 935 -64.28 -3.67 35.17
N LEU A 936 -64.08 -2.59 35.93
CA LEU A 936 -64.95 -2.19 37.04
C LEU A 936 -66.28 -1.62 36.61
N SER A 937 -66.33 -0.96 35.44
CA SER A 937 -67.59 -0.41 34.90
C SER A 937 -68.53 -1.52 34.40
N ALA A 938 -68.02 -2.70 34.11
CA ALA A 938 -68.82 -3.88 33.65
C ALA A 938 -69.08 -4.87 34.79
N SER A 939 -68.52 -4.69 35.99
CA SER A 939 -68.67 -5.60 37.13
C SER A 939 -69.16 -4.90 38.39
N ASN A 940 -69.88 -5.64 39.25
CA ASN A 940 -70.36 -5.15 40.54
C ASN A 940 -69.32 -5.23 41.66
N PHE A 941 -68.06 -5.29 41.34
CA PHE A 941 -66.95 -5.36 42.32
C PHE A 941 -66.55 -3.97 42.84
N ASP A 942 -66.36 -3.94 44.15
CA ASP A 942 -65.78 -2.75 44.77
C ASP A 942 -64.34 -2.48 44.33
N ARG A 943 -63.95 -1.23 44.07
CA ARG A 943 -62.66 -0.82 43.59
C ARG A 943 -61.52 -1.25 44.54
N SER A 944 -61.75 -1.12 45.84
CA SER A 944 -60.77 -1.50 46.85
C SER A 944 -60.50 -3.03 46.82
N PHE A 945 -61.53 -3.86 46.62
CA PHE A 945 -61.41 -5.31 46.46
C PHE A 945 -60.67 -5.66 45.20
N PHE A 946 -60.96 -5.02 44.06
CA PHE A 946 -60.25 -5.25 42.78
C PHE A 946 -58.78 -4.92 42.87
N LEU A 947 -58.42 -3.78 43.43
CA LEU A 947 -57.02 -3.38 43.63
C LEU A 947 -56.28 -4.30 44.61
N THR A 948 -56.94 -4.67 45.71
CA THR A 948 -56.35 -5.65 46.65
C THR A 948 -56.07 -6.98 45.99
N PHE A 949 -56.99 -7.45 45.17
CA PHE A 949 -56.83 -8.73 44.44
C PHE A 949 -55.57 -8.71 43.58
N TRP A 950 -55.33 -7.68 42.81
CA TRP A 950 -54.17 -7.59 41.95
C TRP A 950 -52.85 -7.34 42.70
N ARG A 951 -52.88 -6.74 43.85
CA ARG A 951 -51.69 -6.49 44.71
C ARG A 951 -51.31 -7.73 45.51
N LEU A 952 -52.27 -8.61 45.84
CA LEU A 952 -52.00 -9.82 46.63
C LEU A 952 -51.05 -10.76 45.91
N SER A 953 -50.15 -11.37 46.66
CA SER A 953 -49.32 -12.48 46.23
C SER A 953 -49.81 -13.80 46.83
N LEU A 954 -49.39 -14.92 46.27
CA LEU A 954 -49.69 -16.24 46.85
C LEU A 954 -49.30 -16.35 48.31
N LEU A 955 -48.22 -15.65 48.69
CA LEU A 955 -47.79 -15.58 50.10
C LEU A 955 -48.83 -14.88 51.02
N HIS A 956 -49.47 -13.82 50.59
CA HIS A 956 -50.50 -13.13 51.33
C HIS A 956 -51.81 -13.93 51.46
N VAL A 957 -52.09 -14.73 50.43
CA VAL A 957 -53.34 -15.52 50.40
C VAL A 957 -53.17 -16.83 51.15
N GLN A 958 -52.03 -17.48 51.12
CA GLN A 958 -51.82 -18.84 51.63
C GLN A 958 -51.06 -18.89 52.96
N PHE A 959 -50.39 -17.81 53.39
CA PHE A 959 -49.46 -17.83 54.54
C PHE A 959 -49.51 -16.53 55.30
N ASP A 960 -49.64 -16.63 56.61
CA ASP A 960 -49.39 -15.51 57.52
C ASP A 960 -47.88 -15.30 57.68
N LYS A 961 -47.40 -14.14 57.11
CA LYS A 961 -46.00 -13.73 57.12
C LYS A 961 -45.40 -13.70 58.56
N ASN A 962 -46.24 -13.23 59.53
CA ASN A 962 -45.84 -13.16 60.94
C ASN A 962 -45.60 -14.56 61.54
N LEU A 963 -46.45 -15.50 61.22
CA LEU A 963 -46.33 -16.87 61.69
C LEU A 963 -45.08 -17.54 61.08
N TYR A 964 -44.83 -17.34 59.80
CA TYR A 964 -43.62 -17.81 59.13
C TYR A 964 -42.36 -17.19 59.69
N ASN A 965 -42.34 -15.88 59.96
CA ASN A 965 -41.19 -15.17 60.52
C ASN A 965 -40.95 -15.56 61.98
N THR A 966 -42.00 -15.84 62.76
CA THR A 966 -41.87 -16.37 64.13
C THR A 966 -41.28 -17.77 64.09
N ARG A 967 -41.82 -18.65 63.25
CA ARG A 967 -41.31 -20.01 63.11
C ARG A 967 -39.89 -20.07 62.55
N LYS A 968 -39.56 -19.18 61.61
CA LYS A 968 -38.20 -19.04 61.11
C LYS A 968 -37.22 -18.63 62.22
N LYS A 969 -37.58 -17.65 63.05
CA LYS A 969 -36.78 -17.25 64.21
C LYS A 969 -36.62 -18.35 65.23
N GLU A 970 -37.65 -19.10 65.51
CA GLU A 970 -37.60 -20.29 66.37
C GLU A 970 -36.59 -21.36 65.84
N ILE A 971 -36.76 -21.72 64.57
CA ILE A 971 -35.85 -22.66 63.90
C ILE A 971 -34.39 -22.15 63.86
N GLU A 972 -34.23 -20.85 63.61
CA GLU A 972 -32.90 -20.23 63.66
C GLU A 972 -32.31 -20.25 65.05
N SER A 973 -33.09 -20.00 66.09
CA SER A 973 -32.63 -20.09 67.49
C SER A 973 -32.30 -21.51 67.94
N GLU A 974 -32.99 -22.51 67.43
CA GLU A 974 -32.76 -23.93 67.76
C GLU A 974 -31.60 -24.53 66.96
N ILE A 975 -31.52 -24.26 65.68
CA ILE A 975 -30.62 -24.96 64.76
C ILE A 975 -29.27 -24.25 64.58
N VAL A 976 -29.26 -22.92 64.54
CA VAL A 976 -28.04 -22.14 64.27
C VAL A 976 -26.95 -22.32 65.28
N PRO A 977 -27.22 -22.44 66.59
CA PRO A 977 -26.17 -22.67 67.56
C PRO A 977 -25.44 -24.01 67.38
N GLY A 978 -26.14 -25.03 66.81
CA GLY A 978 -25.55 -26.36 66.57
C GLY A 978 -24.81 -26.54 65.25
N LEU A 979 -24.82 -25.55 64.38
CA LEU A 979 -24.22 -25.64 63.06
C LEU A 979 -22.73 -25.23 63.02
N THR A 980 -21.90 -26.01 62.38
CA THR A 980 -20.52 -25.62 62.12
C THR A 980 -20.45 -24.37 61.22
N ASN A 981 -19.34 -23.60 61.33
CA ASN A 981 -19.18 -22.37 60.50
C ASN A 981 -19.39 -22.62 58.99
N ARG A 982 -19.06 -23.78 58.50
CA ARG A 982 -19.25 -24.18 57.11
C ARG A 982 -20.72 -24.42 56.74
N GLN A 983 -21.52 -24.87 57.70
CA GLN A 983 -22.97 -25.07 57.54
C GLN A 983 -23.74 -23.77 57.68
N LYS A 984 -23.23 -22.80 58.52
CA LYS A 984 -23.80 -21.43 58.63
C LYS A 984 -23.64 -20.65 57.34
N ILE A 985 -22.52 -20.82 56.61
CA ILE A 985 -22.29 -20.13 55.32
C ILE A 985 -23.18 -20.71 54.18
N LYS A 986 -23.59 -21.99 54.29
CA LYS A 986 -24.46 -22.65 53.29
C LYS A 986 -25.93 -22.38 53.50
N LYS A 987 -26.36 -21.85 54.66
CA LYS A 987 -27.73 -21.43 54.95
C LYS A 987 -27.94 -19.94 54.55
#